data_18dff09258589c8db4916e4a2aa47d6a
#
_entry.id   18dff09258589c8db4916e4a2aa47d6a
#
_cell.length_a   1.000
_cell.length_b   1.000
_cell.length_c   1.000
_cell.angle_alpha   90.00
_cell.angle_beta   90.00
_cell.angle_gamma   90.00
#
_symmetry.space_group_name_H-M   'P 1'
#
loop_
_entity.id
_entity.type
_entity.pdbx_description
1 polymer ?
#
loop_
_entity_poly.entity_id
_entity_poly.type
_entity_poly.pdbx_seq_one_letter_code
_entity_poly.pdbx_strand_id
1 'polypeptide(L)'
;MPDMNEAAGQRSLAEQIEHGGTGLDLNGLLAKVGATGTPAGQEPAAAPAAPADPGEAPAVRDETALTAAIAAVAGRHLPSGHLAPDADFFDAGGTSVAAVELVAELEGLLGQEIDLDEVFADARPTSLARRWLASGHVPPAGGTVAGGPAPGTADSAPALPPGAPSPVAAPVAAVTHGPPSGDTSLPPALPSGAIHPATLLPPGDDATPRARREDLDQILADLALADRLPFTDLPEPVPPRRILLTGATGFLGSHLLLDLLRHSDAHVYCLVRAADEEAAVARLAEALRSYRLPWSSEVRRRITVLPGDIRHPRLGLSEETWLTLARELDSVVGVAAAVDFLRGYQSLRASNVLGPLTLAELAATGRPKPLHHISSVAVFNEVGIASMGEDDPLAHVDRLVSGYDQSKWAAETALRRARDHGLVVSALRPGGIGGHTGTGAYNPLDLSSGLISAFGRHRTVPAFRYLNVAPVDRVSRVAAAVVCQPDAWGFDYHLTGVPSTLDDVVRDMALGGMHVRVQDWDEWRADTLARLEAEPVPELAFLGRVLRSPTALKLCEATLTGPAAEDTRTAALVDALGLPPATRYDSRAQLRTYQKLAADGLARLPHRDDRPYLWFTETTEGSVGPVGAPASGPCSMALTLSLASMYQLVEERRIDVTGEVTCPAVHPGPLTVAHGDVWVRPDEGIPHRHGLRHRLLRYRLELRDADGGTWWLEGHKYARARRDVWRQTRTLTVEIGRPGEPAAFAGEVVVPADTYVRDQIDGIRVDPRLTGREKRAAKLTWLAWFGLEMGRGLAGPFARAAADLLDLRRTPAPTERHR
;
A
#
# COMPACT_ATOMS: atom_id res chain seq x y z
N MET A 1 22.99 28.57 -17.70
CA MET A 1 22.39 27.28 -18.00
C MET A 1 21.36 26.94 -16.93
N PRO A 2 20.09 27.35 -17.07
CA PRO A 2 19.00 26.92 -16.20
C PRO A 2 17.92 26.08 -16.89
N ASP A 3 18.12 25.64 -18.14
CA ASP A 3 16.97 25.14 -18.93
C ASP A 3 16.86 23.60 -19.06
N MET A 4 17.75 22.82 -18.45
CA MET A 4 17.71 21.35 -18.64
C MET A 4 16.78 20.60 -17.66
N ASN A 5 16.35 21.21 -16.55
CA ASN A 5 15.50 20.53 -15.57
C ASN A 5 13.99 20.66 -15.85
N GLU A 6 13.59 21.66 -16.62
CA GLU A 6 12.18 21.88 -17.00
C GLU A 6 11.69 20.90 -18.08
N ALA A 7 12.62 20.49 -18.96
CA ALA A 7 12.31 19.51 -20.00
C ALA A 7 12.12 18.07 -19.51
N ALA A 8 12.75 17.71 -18.40
CA ALA A 8 12.63 16.35 -17.84
C ALA A 8 11.26 16.10 -17.16
N GLY A 9 10.71 17.11 -16.47
CA GLY A 9 9.37 17.02 -15.88
C GLY A 9 8.24 16.99 -16.91
N GLN A 10 8.43 17.67 -18.04
CA GLN A 10 7.46 17.68 -19.13
C GLN A 10 7.43 16.36 -19.91
N ARG A 11 8.59 15.71 -20.07
CA ARG A 11 8.64 14.37 -20.71
C ARG A 11 7.93 13.29 -19.91
N SER A 12 8.03 13.30 -18.59
CA SER A 12 7.34 12.36 -17.72
C SER A 12 5.82 12.43 -17.84
N LEU A 13 5.27 13.62 -17.95
CA LEU A 13 3.82 13.82 -18.07
C LEU A 13 3.30 13.51 -19.48
N ALA A 14 4.08 13.83 -20.52
CA ALA A 14 3.77 13.46 -21.90
C ALA A 14 3.84 11.93 -22.10
N GLU A 15 4.81 11.25 -21.47
CA GLU A 15 4.90 9.79 -21.49
C GLU A 15 3.73 9.13 -20.75
N GLN A 16 3.21 9.72 -19.66
CA GLN A 16 2.00 9.24 -18.99
C GLN A 16 0.75 9.34 -19.87
N ILE A 17 0.70 10.36 -20.73
CA ILE A 17 -0.39 10.58 -21.68
C ILE A 17 -0.29 9.60 -22.87
N GLU A 18 0.92 9.31 -23.35
CA GLU A 18 1.13 8.41 -24.50
C GLU A 18 0.91 6.91 -24.15
N HIS A 19 1.11 6.52 -22.89
CA HIS A 19 1.06 5.10 -22.48
C HIS A 19 -0.27 4.67 -21.84
N GLY A 20 -1.27 5.54 -21.72
CA GLY A 20 -2.60 5.26 -21.16
C GLY A 20 -3.54 4.41 -22.04
N GLY A 21 -3.07 3.90 -23.13
CA GLY A 21 -3.90 3.18 -24.10
C GLY A 21 -3.50 1.74 -24.34
N THR A 22 -3.69 0.82 -23.39
CA THR A 22 -3.82 -0.61 -23.75
C THR A 22 -4.61 -1.37 -22.67
N GLY A 23 -5.82 -1.79 -23.04
CA GLY A 23 -6.38 -3.08 -22.66
C GLY A 23 -6.99 -3.20 -21.27
N LEU A 24 -8.20 -2.69 -21.07
CA LEU A 24 -9.15 -3.26 -20.11
C LEU A 24 -10.18 -4.09 -20.90
N ASP A 25 -10.21 -5.39 -20.59
CA ASP A 25 -11.19 -6.32 -21.12
C ASP A 25 -12.58 -6.01 -20.54
N LEU A 26 -13.39 -5.29 -21.33
CA LEU A 26 -14.78 -4.95 -20.97
C LEU A 26 -15.72 -6.16 -20.95
N ASN A 27 -15.33 -7.28 -21.58
CA ASN A 27 -16.18 -8.48 -21.65
C ASN A 27 -16.18 -9.28 -20.33
N GLY A 28 -15.14 -9.15 -19.51
CA GLY A 28 -15.09 -9.77 -18.19
C GLY A 28 -16.00 -9.11 -17.15
N LEU A 29 -16.36 -7.84 -17.35
CA LEU A 29 -17.21 -7.08 -16.41
C LEU A 29 -18.72 -7.32 -16.64
N LEU A 30 -19.14 -7.64 -17.87
CA LEU A 30 -20.54 -7.87 -18.20
C LEU A 30 -21.05 -9.27 -17.81
N ALA A 31 -20.17 -10.24 -17.60
CA ALA A 31 -20.52 -11.60 -17.22
C ALA A 31 -20.88 -11.77 -15.72
N LYS A 32 -20.62 -10.78 -14.88
CA LYS A 32 -20.87 -10.86 -13.43
C LYS A 32 -22.20 -10.26 -12.95
N VAL A 33 -23.02 -9.68 -13.81
CA VAL A 33 -24.28 -9.04 -13.43
C VAL A 33 -25.53 -9.93 -13.64
N GLY A 34 -25.37 -11.15 -14.12
CA GLY A 34 -26.48 -12.00 -14.54
C GLY A 34 -26.57 -13.37 -13.88
N ALA A 35 -26.46 -13.49 -12.56
CA ALA A 35 -26.82 -14.75 -11.89
C ALA A 35 -27.31 -14.54 -10.46
N THR A 36 -28.56 -14.19 -10.29
CA THR A 36 -29.31 -14.42 -9.05
C THR A 36 -30.08 -15.73 -9.19
N GLY A 37 -29.54 -16.78 -8.62
CA GLY A 37 -30.21 -18.06 -8.46
C GLY A 37 -30.26 -18.42 -6.98
N THR A 38 -31.46 -18.47 -6.43
CA THR A 38 -31.80 -18.89 -5.07
C THR A 38 -31.49 -20.36 -4.88
N PRO A 39 -30.78 -20.81 -3.84
CA PRO A 39 -30.82 -22.22 -3.43
C PRO A 39 -31.91 -22.47 -2.39
N ALA A 40 -32.63 -23.52 -2.62
CA ALA A 40 -33.66 -24.08 -1.77
C ALA A 40 -33.10 -24.78 -0.52
N GLY A 41 -33.86 -24.63 0.56
CA GLY A 41 -34.08 -25.50 1.71
C GLY A 41 -32.98 -26.42 2.23
N GLN A 42 -32.49 -26.10 3.42
CA GLN A 42 -32.00 -27.11 4.37
C GLN A 42 -32.82 -27.02 5.66
N GLU A 43 -33.27 -28.16 6.12
CA GLU A 43 -34.03 -28.39 7.36
C GLU A 43 -33.24 -27.93 8.61
N PRO A 44 -33.93 -27.50 9.69
CA PRO A 44 -33.26 -27.01 10.88
C PRO A 44 -32.74 -28.16 11.74
N ALA A 45 -31.45 -28.16 12.01
CA ALA A 45 -30.85 -29.00 13.03
C ALA A 45 -31.30 -28.55 14.45
N ALA A 46 -31.45 -29.52 15.32
CA ALA A 46 -32.00 -29.40 16.67
C ALA A 46 -31.29 -28.36 17.53
N ALA A 47 -32.06 -27.62 18.32
CA ALA A 47 -31.61 -26.64 19.29
C ALA A 47 -30.68 -27.28 20.34
N PRO A 48 -29.57 -26.62 20.73
CA PRO A 48 -28.82 -27.01 21.90
C PRO A 48 -29.56 -26.61 23.17
N ALA A 49 -29.41 -27.43 24.19
CA ALA A 49 -30.01 -27.30 25.51
C ALA A 49 -29.67 -25.95 26.19
N ALA A 50 -30.62 -25.45 26.99
CA ALA A 50 -30.49 -24.21 27.75
C ALA A 50 -29.20 -24.18 28.60
N PRO A 51 -28.58 -23.00 28.76
CA PRO A 51 -27.42 -22.88 29.63
C PRO A 51 -27.81 -23.04 31.10
N ALA A 52 -27.03 -23.83 31.82
CA ALA A 52 -27.12 -23.96 33.25
C ALA A 52 -26.86 -22.62 33.96
N ASP A 53 -27.51 -22.41 35.10
CA ASP A 53 -27.37 -21.27 36.02
C ASP A 53 -25.89 -20.83 36.18
N PRO A 54 -25.59 -19.52 36.24
CA PRO A 54 -24.26 -19.05 36.55
C PRO A 54 -23.94 -19.32 38.03
N GLY A 55 -23.41 -20.50 38.28
CA GLY A 55 -22.82 -20.80 39.58
C GLY A 55 -21.55 -19.99 39.83
N GLU A 56 -21.37 -19.56 41.08
CA GLU A 56 -20.25 -18.76 41.59
C GLU A 56 -18.93 -18.99 40.89
N ALA A 57 -18.36 -17.89 40.41
CA ALA A 57 -17.02 -17.89 39.79
C ALA A 57 -16.01 -18.43 40.80
N PRO A 58 -15.18 -19.48 40.48
CA PRO A 58 -14.15 -19.97 41.36
C PRO A 58 -13.16 -18.86 41.64
N ALA A 59 -12.85 -18.60 42.90
CA ALA A 59 -11.84 -17.63 43.30
C ALA A 59 -10.48 -18.08 42.71
N VAL A 60 -10.05 -17.38 41.66
CA VAL A 60 -8.76 -17.61 40.97
C VAL A 60 -7.64 -17.14 41.93
N ARG A 61 -6.95 -18.08 42.59
CA ARG A 61 -6.04 -17.74 43.69
C ARG A 61 -4.58 -18.18 43.46
N ASP A 62 -4.29 -18.87 42.36
CA ASP A 62 -2.93 -19.27 42.00
C ASP A 62 -2.64 -19.07 40.50
N GLU A 63 -1.35 -19.09 40.10
CA GLU A 63 -0.89 -18.92 38.73
C GLU A 63 -1.54 -19.95 37.79
N THR A 64 -1.74 -21.18 38.24
CA THR A 64 -2.29 -22.26 37.41
C THR A 64 -3.78 -22.03 37.12
N ALA A 65 -4.56 -21.65 38.15
CA ALA A 65 -5.97 -21.36 38.00
C ALA A 65 -6.21 -20.11 37.15
N LEU A 66 -5.42 -19.04 37.33
CA LEU A 66 -5.49 -17.83 36.51
C LEU A 66 -5.09 -18.13 35.07
N THR A 67 -4.01 -18.86 34.83
CA THR A 67 -3.60 -19.28 33.48
C THR A 67 -4.71 -20.07 32.80
N ALA A 68 -5.34 -21.02 33.48
CA ALA A 68 -6.43 -21.80 32.92
C ALA A 68 -7.66 -20.91 32.56
N ALA A 69 -7.99 -19.94 33.42
CA ALA A 69 -9.07 -19.00 33.17
C ALA A 69 -8.79 -18.12 31.96
N ILE A 70 -7.59 -17.53 31.86
CA ILE A 70 -7.17 -16.73 30.68
C ILE A 70 -7.20 -17.58 29.42
N ALA A 71 -6.66 -18.80 29.45
CA ALA A 71 -6.65 -19.71 28.30
C ALA A 71 -8.06 -20.08 27.83
N ALA A 72 -8.99 -20.31 28.79
CA ALA A 72 -10.38 -20.64 28.48
C ALA A 72 -11.13 -19.44 27.84
N VAL A 73 -10.92 -18.23 28.37
CA VAL A 73 -11.50 -16.99 27.79
C VAL A 73 -10.91 -16.76 26.40
N ALA A 74 -9.59 -16.77 26.29
CA ALA A 74 -8.90 -16.54 25.01
C ALA A 74 -9.30 -17.56 23.94
N GLY A 75 -9.51 -18.82 24.32
CA GLY A 75 -9.98 -19.87 23.40
C GLY A 75 -11.31 -19.55 22.73
N ARG A 76 -12.24 -18.87 23.43
CA ARG A 76 -13.54 -18.47 22.84
C ARG A 76 -13.42 -17.47 21.68
N HIS A 77 -12.35 -16.70 21.67
CA HIS A 77 -12.07 -15.70 20.63
C HIS A 77 -11.16 -16.24 19.51
N LEU A 78 -10.90 -17.55 19.48
CA LEU A 78 -10.09 -18.20 18.48
C LEU A 78 -10.92 -19.11 17.57
N PRO A 79 -10.55 -19.24 16.29
CA PRO A 79 -11.20 -20.18 15.37
C PRO A 79 -11.16 -21.64 15.84
N SER A 80 -10.12 -22.01 16.60
CA SER A 80 -9.93 -23.33 17.19
C SER A 80 -10.84 -23.63 18.39
N GLY A 81 -11.42 -22.58 19.00
CA GLY A 81 -12.14 -22.69 20.28
C GLY A 81 -11.26 -22.99 21.50
N HIS A 82 -9.94 -23.05 21.33
CA HIS A 82 -9.02 -23.49 22.38
C HIS A 82 -7.67 -22.76 22.28
N LEU A 83 -7.04 -22.42 23.42
CA LEU A 83 -5.68 -21.91 23.51
C LEU A 83 -4.90 -22.70 24.55
N ALA A 84 -3.73 -23.23 24.18
CA ALA A 84 -2.83 -23.87 25.15
C ALA A 84 -2.21 -22.80 26.09
N PRO A 85 -1.89 -23.16 27.36
CA PRO A 85 -1.36 -22.23 28.36
C PRO A 85 -0.15 -21.40 27.93
N ASP A 86 0.76 -21.99 27.16
CA ASP A 86 2.00 -21.38 26.71
C ASP A 86 1.93 -20.92 25.25
N ALA A 87 0.79 -21.08 24.56
CA ALA A 87 0.59 -20.62 23.21
C ALA A 87 0.24 -19.13 23.19
N ASP A 88 0.81 -18.40 22.22
CA ASP A 88 0.47 -16.99 22.00
C ASP A 88 -0.88 -16.87 21.29
N PHE A 89 -1.77 -16.03 21.80
CA PHE A 89 -3.12 -15.82 21.29
C PHE A 89 -3.15 -15.37 19.82
N PHE A 90 -2.27 -14.44 19.42
CA PHE A 90 -2.19 -13.95 18.04
C PHE A 90 -1.65 -15.04 17.10
N ASP A 91 -0.71 -15.83 17.58
CA ASP A 91 -0.16 -16.95 16.82
C ASP A 91 -1.15 -18.10 16.63
N ALA A 92 -2.07 -18.27 17.59
CA ALA A 92 -3.17 -19.21 17.49
C ALA A 92 -4.31 -18.76 16.55
N GLY A 93 -4.21 -17.57 15.98
CA GLY A 93 -5.19 -17.02 15.04
C GLY A 93 -6.05 -15.91 15.63
N GLY A 94 -5.78 -15.45 16.83
CA GLY A 94 -6.41 -14.27 17.43
C GLY A 94 -6.11 -13.01 16.62
N THR A 95 -7.12 -12.17 16.44
CA THR A 95 -6.97 -10.87 15.81
C THR A 95 -6.85 -9.76 16.87
N SER A 96 -6.34 -8.61 16.48
CA SER A 96 -6.31 -7.47 17.41
C SER A 96 -7.72 -6.96 17.79
N VAL A 97 -8.75 -7.25 17.02
CA VAL A 97 -10.15 -7.00 17.42
C VAL A 97 -10.55 -7.99 18.51
N ALA A 98 -10.30 -9.27 18.27
CA ALA A 98 -10.56 -10.32 19.26
C ALA A 98 -9.76 -10.11 20.58
N ALA A 99 -8.58 -9.47 20.53
CA ALA A 99 -7.82 -9.12 21.72
C ALA A 99 -8.53 -8.03 22.57
N VAL A 100 -9.21 -7.07 21.95
CA VAL A 100 -10.03 -6.07 22.68
C VAL A 100 -11.22 -6.76 23.36
N GLU A 101 -11.89 -7.66 22.65
CA GLU A 101 -13.00 -8.43 23.21
C GLU A 101 -12.52 -9.36 24.34
N LEU A 102 -11.35 -9.99 24.16
CA LEU A 102 -10.68 -10.80 25.17
C LEU A 102 -10.41 -9.98 26.44
N VAL A 103 -9.83 -8.78 26.30
CA VAL A 103 -9.54 -7.89 27.44
C VAL A 103 -10.83 -7.52 28.17
N ALA A 104 -11.87 -7.07 27.45
CA ALA A 104 -13.14 -6.70 28.07
C ALA A 104 -13.79 -7.87 28.84
N GLU A 105 -13.67 -9.10 28.33
CA GLU A 105 -14.18 -10.29 29.02
C GLU A 105 -13.34 -10.65 30.25
N LEU A 106 -12.01 -10.50 30.17
CA LEU A 106 -11.10 -10.71 31.30
C LEU A 106 -11.28 -9.64 32.38
N GLU A 107 -11.51 -8.39 32.03
CA GLU A 107 -11.87 -7.31 32.99
C GLU A 107 -13.16 -7.65 33.73
N GLY A 108 -14.18 -8.12 33.00
CA GLY A 108 -15.42 -8.62 33.61
C GLY A 108 -15.21 -9.80 34.56
N LEU A 109 -14.28 -10.68 34.23
CA LEU A 109 -13.96 -11.86 35.05
C LEU A 109 -13.15 -11.50 36.31
N LEU A 110 -12.17 -10.60 36.15
CA LEU A 110 -11.22 -10.26 37.23
C LEU A 110 -11.68 -9.06 38.04
N GLY A 111 -12.66 -8.30 37.56
CA GLY A 111 -13.20 -7.10 38.21
C GLY A 111 -12.22 -5.94 38.30
N GLN A 112 -11.25 -5.89 37.37
CA GLN A 112 -10.20 -4.85 37.29
C GLN A 112 -9.95 -4.47 35.85
N GLU A 113 -9.52 -3.24 35.63
CA GLU A 113 -9.08 -2.73 34.33
C GLU A 113 -7.75 -3.38 33.94
N ILE A 114 -7.67 -3.87 32.71
CA ILE A 114 -6.49 -4.52 32.14
C ILE A 114 -5.94 -3.65 31.02
N ASP A 115 -4.67 -3.33 31.09
CA ASP A 115 -4.01 -2.61 30.01
C ASP A 115 -3.89 -3.53 28.79
N LEU A 116 -4.54 -3.13 27.70
CA LEU A 116 -4.52 -3.85 26.43
C LEU A 116 -3.08 -4.03 25.90
N ASP A 117 -2.18 -3.09 26.20
CA ASP A 117 -0.77 -3.14 25.79
C ASP A 117 -0.04 -4.31 26.48
N GLU A 118 -0.45 -4.75 27.66
CA GLU A 118 0.10 -5.95 28.31
C GLU A 118 -0.21 -7.23 27.53
N VAL A 119 -1.40 -7.34 26.94
CA VAL A 119 -1.79 -8.47 26.10
C VAL A 119 -1.02 -8.44 24.78
N PHE A 120 -0.79 -7.27 24.21
CA PHE A 120 0.01 -7.13 23.00
C PHE A 120 1.51 -7.40 23.24
N ALA A 121 2.02 -7.05 24.42
CA ALA A 121 3.42 -7.33 24.77
C ALA A 121 3.73 -8.84 24.79
N ASP A 122 2.87 -9.64 25.41
CA ASP A 122 2.99 -11.10 25.41
C ASP A 122 1.63 -11.73 25.72
N ALA A 123 0.97 -12.28 24.71
CA ALA A 123 -0.40 -12.80 24.77
C ALA A 123 -0.50 -14.27 25.21
N ARG A 124 0.55 -14.83 25.85
CA ARG A 124 0.52 -16.18 26.39
C ARG A 124 -0.19 -16.21 27.75
N PRO A 125 -1.20 -17.08 27.96
CA PRO A 125 -1.93 -17.14 29.22
C PRO A 125 -1.03 -17.28 30.47
N THR A 126 0.00 -18.10 30.40
CA THR A 126 0.98 -18.29 31.51
C THR A 126 1.73 -16.98 31.82
N SER A 127 2.15 -16.24 30.80
CA SER A 127 2.87 -14.97 30.95
C SER A 127 1.98 -13.88 31.52
N LEU A 128 0.74 -13.78 31.02
CA LEU A 128 -0.27 -12.82 31.52
C LEU A 128 -0.57 -13.12 32.99
N ALA A 129 -0.85 -14.37 33.35
CA ALA A 129 -1.14 -14.77 34.72
C ALA A 129 -0.01 -14.39 35.67
N ARG A 130 1.24 -14.68 35.31
CA ARG A 130 2.42 -14.36 36.13
C ARG A 130 2.60 -12.86 36.32
N ARG A 131 2.43 -12.05 35.26
CA ARG A 131 2.55 -10.60 35.34
C ARG A 131 1.46 -10.00 36.20
N TRP A 132 0.21 -10.41 36.01
CA TRP A 132 -0.92 -9.87 36.79
C TRP A 132 -0.89 -10.25 38.27
N LEU A 133 -0.39 -11.44 38.60
CA LEU A 133 -0.13 -11.80 40.01
C LEU A 133 1.01 -10.97 40.62
N ALA A 134 2.08 -10.73 39.85
CA ALA A 134 3.22 -9.93 40.30
C ALA A 134 2.91 -8.44 40.48
N SER A 135 2.02 -7.87 39.66
CA SER A 135 1.57 -6.46 39.71
C SER A 135 0.44 -6.23 40.73
N GLY A 136 -0.09 -7.29 41.35
CA GLY A 136 -1.22 -7.14 42.28
C GLY A 136 -2.57 -6.92 41.65
N HIS A 137 -2.72 -7.15 40.36
CA HIS A 137 -3.99 -7.08 39.62
C HIS A 137 -4.98 -8.18 40.02
N VAL A 138 -4.55 -9.18 40.81
CA VAL A 138 -5.41 -10.16 41.45
C VAL A 138 -5.34 -9.95 42.95
N PRO A 139 -6.43 -9.60 43.68
CA PRO A 139 -6.38 -9.31 45.09
C PRO A 139 -5.90 -10.53 45.88
N PRO A 140 -4.99 -10.37 46.88
CA PRO A 140 -4.56 -11.47 47.76
C PRO A 140 -5.75 -11.99 48.58
N ALA A 141 -5.81 -13.29 48.71
CA ALA A 141 -6.85 -13.98 49.46
C ALA A 141 -6.93 -13.51 50.94
N GLY A 142 -7.91 -12.71 51.27
CA GLY A 142 -8.19 -12.34 52.68
C GLY A 142 -8.34 -10.84 52.94
N GLY A 143 -9.46 -10.28 52.59
CA GLY A 143 -9.85 -8.93 52.99
C GLY A 143 -11.37 -8.80 52.96
N THR A 144 -12.02 -8.86 54.12
CA THR A 144 -13.44 -8.58 54.30
C THR A 144 -13.77 -7.17 53.89
N VAL A 145 -14.77 -7.03 53.02
CA VAL A 145 -15.32 -5.77 52.51
C VAL A 145 -15.99 -5.02 53.67
N ALA A 146 -15.48 -3.85 54.03
CA ALA A 146 -16.20 -2.86 54.83
C ALA A 146 -16.71 -1.76 53.92
N GLY A 147 -17.99 -1.46 54.09
CA GLY A 147 -18.82 -0.59 53.23
C GLY A 147 -18.30 0.83 53.03
N GLY A 148 -18.65 1.37 51.88
CA GLY A 148 -18.33 2.68 51.45
C GLY A 148 -19.07 3.82 52.11
N PRO A 149 -18.70 5.03 51.88
CA PRO A 149 -19.71 6.14 51.77
C PRO A 149 -19.64 6.89 50.46
N ALA A 150 -20.78 7.48 50.17
CA ALA A 150 -21.20 8.16 48.96
C ALA A 150 -20.49 9.54 48.70
N PRO A 151 -20.76 10.21 47.58
CA PRO A 151 -19.85 11.16 46.92
C PRO A 151 -20.01 12.60 47.46
N GLY A 152 -18.92 13.31 47.54
CA GLY A 152 -18.87 14.72 47.92
C GLY A 152 -18.08 15.55 46.90
N THR A 153 -18.80 16.47 46.34
CA THR A 153 -18.51 17.77 45.69
C THR A 153 -17.08 18.26 45.53
N ALA A 154 -16.92 18.86 44.32
CA ALA A 154 -15.81 19.63 43.79
C ALA A 154 -15.22 20.70 44.75
N ASP A 155 -13.90 20.91 44.60
CA ASP A 155 -13.37 22.30 44.48
C ASP A 155 -11.89 22.36 44.04
N SER A 156 -11.67 23.30 43.11
CA SER A 156 -10.55 24.23 42.96
C SER A 156 -9.10 23.74 42.77
N ALA A 157 -8.60 23.97 41.54
CA ALA A 157 -7.19 24.05 41.17
C ALA A 157 -6.48 25.29 41.76
N PRO A 158 -5.16 25.24 41.97
CA PRO A 158 -4.33 26.44 42.02
C PRO A 158 -3.36 26.59 40.88
N ALA A 159 -3.17 27.85 40.49
CA ALA A 159 -2.39 28.35 39.37
C ALA A 159 -0.86 28.27 39.57
N LEU A 160 -0.14 28.14 38.46
CA LEU A 160 1.31 28.24 38.32
C LEU A 160 1.76 29.71 38.15
N PRO A 161 2.94 30.09 38.66
CA PRO A 161 3.53 31.38 38.35
C PRO A 161 4.46 31.38 37.13
N PRO A 162 4.69 32.50 36.47
CA PRO A 162 5.44 32.59 35.20
C PRO A 162 6.93 32.96 35.38
N GLY A 163 7.74 32.45 34.47
CA GLY A 163 8.89 33.20 33.92
C GLY A 163 10.29 32.85 34.37
N ALA A 164 11.11 32.34 33.45
CA ALA A 164 12.52 32.74 33.30
C ALA A 164 13.09 32.27 31.92
N PRO A 165 14.12 32.94 31.36
CA PRO A 165 14.36 33.02 29.93
C PRO A 165 15.36 31.99 29.38
N SER A 166 15.24 31.72 28.06
CA SER A 166 16.15 30.88 27.27
C SER A 166 17.53 31.53 27.02
N PRO A 167 18.60 30.75 26.90
CA PRO A 167 19.89 31.25 26.43
C PRO A 167 20.08 31.09 24.92
N VAL A 168 20.72 32.08 24.37
CA VAL A 168 21.07 32.34 22.97
C VAL A 168 22.15 31.38 22.47
N ALA A 169 21.99 30.90 21.23
CA ALA A 169 22.96 30.09 20.51
C ALA A 169 24.11 30.94 19.91
N ALA A 170 25.33 30.43 19.97
CA ALA A 170 26.50 30.95 19.28
C ALA A 170 26.83 30.15 18.00
N PRO A 171 27.44 30.76 16.96
CA PRO A 171 27.59 30.18 15.65
C PRO A 171 28.81 29.25 15.53
N VAL A 172 28.65 28.17 14.78
CA VAL A 172 29.71 27.22 14.42
C VAL A 172 30.31 27.59 13.06
N ALA A 173 31.63 27.61 13.00
CA ALA A 173 32.43 27.98 11.84
C ALA A 173 32.44 26.88 10.76
N ALA A 174 32.40 27.33 9.49
CA ALA A 174 32.53 26.48 8.31
C ALA A 174 33.94 25.93 8.11
N VAL A 175 34.03 24.62 7.84
CA VAL A 175 35.26 23.96 7.38
C VAL A 175 35.10 23.60 5.92
N THR A 176 35.97 24.14 5.08
CA THR A 176 36.04 23.85 3.64
C THR A 176 36.91 22.63 3.38
N HIS A 177 36.39 21.65 2.66
CA HIS A 177 37.18 20.52 2.12
C HIS A 177 37.30 20.62 0.60
N GLY A 178 38.55 20.51 0.10
CA GLY A 178 38.88 20.43 -1.30
C GLY A 178 38.81 18.95 -1.80
N PRO A 179 38.84 18.72 -3.14
CA PRO A 179 38.49 17.41 -3.72
C PRO A 179 39.65 16.41 -3.66
N PRO A 180 39.38 15.09 -3.47
CA PRO A 180 40.37 14.06 -3.68
C PRO A 180 40.31 13.50 -5.10
N SER A 181 41.50 13.33 -5.67
CA SER A 181 41.78 12.65 -6.95
C SER A 181 41.65 11.13 -6.81
N GLY A 182 41.15 10.49 -7.89
CA GLY A 182 40.79 9.08 -7.93
C GLY A 182 41.96 8.09 -7.86
N ASP A 183 41.61 6.93 -7.35
CA ASP A 183 42.27 5.67 -7.73
C ASP A 183 41.23 4.53 -7.59
N THR A 184 41.06 3.78 -8.68
CA THR A 184 40.10 2.69 -8.80
C THR A 184 40.80 1.38 -8.54
N SER A 185 40.82 0.95 -7.29
CA SER A 185 41.06 -0.45 -6.95
C SER A 185 40.11 -0.82 -5.80
N LEU A 186 39.29 -1.86 -6.00
CA LEU A 186 38.42 -2.45 -4.98
C LEU A 186 39.26 -2.79 -3.75
N PRO A 187 38.89 -2.31 -2.56
CA PRO A 187 39.58 -2.72 -1.33
C PRO A 187 39.28 -4.18 -1.03
N PRO A 188 40.25 -4.91 -0.44
CA PRO A 188 40.01 -6.26 0.06
C PRO A 188 38.92 -6.23 1.12
N ALA A 189 38.07 -7.30 1.16
CA ALA A 189 37.03 -7.47 2.16
C ALA A 189 37.54 -7.15 3.56
N LEU A 190 36.94 -6.15 4.18
CA LEU A 190 37.21 -5.85 5.58
C LEU A 190 36.73 -7.03 6.43
N PRO A 191 37.44 -7.41 7.48
CA PRO A 191 36.96 -8.46 8.38
C PRO A 191 35.59 -8.02 8.93
N SER A 192 34.66 -8.94 8.90
CA SER A 192 33.30 -8.81 9.47
C SER A 192 33.40 -8.14 10.82
N GLY A 193 32.65 -7.03 10.97
CA GLY A 193 32.76 -6.21 12.16
C GLY A 193 32.40 -7.00 13.40
N ALA A 194 33.37 -7.26 14.21
CA ALA A 194 33.14 -7.71 15.58
C ALA A 194 32.12 -6.75 16.20
N ILE A 195 31.06 -7.29 16.77
CA ILE A 195 30.11 -6.53 17.60
C ILE A 195 30.97 -5.81 18.62
N HIS A 196 31.10 -4.50 18.48
CA HIS A 196 31.86 -3.72 19.44
C HIS A 196 31.18 -3.88 20.79
N PRO A 197 31.87 -4.31 21.86
CA PRO A 197 31.27 -4.45 23.20
C PRO A 197 30.59 -3.17 23.70
N ALA A 198 30.95 -2.02 23.15
CA ALA A 198 30.32 -0.73 23.40
C ALA A 198 28.90 -0.57 22.79
N THR A 199 28.47 -1.48 21.91
CA THR A 199 27.09 -1.54 21.43
C THR A 199 26.17 -2.22 22.44
N LEU A 200 26.72 -2.86 23.45
CA LEU A 200 26.02 -3.51 24.53
C LEU A 200 26.07 -2.59 25.75
N LEU A 201 25.02 -1.78 25.93
CA LEU A 201 24.62 -1.03 27.12
C LEU A 201 25.66 -0.02 27.71
N PRO A 202 25.35 1.27 27.73
CA PRO A 202 25.95 2.15 28.72
C PRO A 202 25.51 1.72 30.12
N PRO A 203 26.35 1.93 31.18
CA PRO A 203 25.98 1.57 32.55
C PRO A 203 24.75 2.36 32.98
N GLY A 204 23.74 1.65 33.32
CA GLY A 204 22.47 1.86 33.90
C GLY A 204 21.95 3.28 34.18
N ASP A 205 20.90 3.66 33.51
CA ASP A 205 19.83 4.40 34.16
C ASP A 205 18.91 3.37 34.87
N ASP A 206 18.83 3.45 36.19
CA ASP A 206 18.01 2.56 37.05
C ASP A 206 16.48 2.66 36.80
N ALA A 207 16.08 3.45 35.82
CA ALA A 207 14.69 3.73 35.47
C ALA A 207 14.12 2.88 34.30
N THR A 208 14.87 1.87 33.79
CA THR A 208 14.34 1.01 32.70
C THR A 208 13.25 0.10 33.28
N PRO A 209 12.02 0.11 32.75
CA PRO A 209 10.95 -0.79 33.18
C PRO A 209 11.42 -2.27 33.17
N ARG A 210 10.97 -3.04 34.14
CA ARG A 210 11.37 -4.46 34.31
C ARG A 210 11.13 -5.28 33.05
N ALA A 211 9.99 -5.10 32.40
CA ALA A 211 9.64 -5.81 31.16
C ALA A 211 10.65 -5.53 30.03
N ARG A 212 11.17 -4.30 29.93
CA ARG A 212 12.16 -3.95 28.92
C ARG A 212 13.52 -4.58 29.20
N ARG A 213 13.91 -4.76 30.45
CA ARG A 213 15.14 -5.51 30.80
C ARG A 213 14.98 -7.00 30.47
N GLU A 214 13.83 -7.61 30.77
CA GLU A 214 13.53 -9.00 30.44
C GLU A 214 13.58 -9.26 28.94
N ASP A 215 13.10 -8.34 28.10
CA ASP A 215 13.21 -8.43 26.64
C ASP A 215 14.65 -8.33 26.16
N LEU A 216 15.46 -7.42 26.71
CA LEU A 216 16.88 -7.28 26.36
C LEU A 216 17.68 -8.52 26.75
N ASP A 217 17.45 -9.08 27.94
CA ASP A 217 18.10 -10.31 28.39
C ASP A 217 17.73 -11.49 27.48
N GLN A 218 16.48 -11.57 27.06
CA GLN A 218 16.02 -12.60 26.11
C GLN A 218 16.65 -12.41 24.74
N ILE A 219 16.73 -11.17 24.22
CA ILE A 219 17.39 -10.87 22.95
C ILE A 219 18.85 -11.35 22.99
N LEU A 220 19.59 -11.01 24.06
CA LEU A 220 20.97 -11.46 24.21
C LEU A 220 21.11 -12.99 24.25
N ALA A 221 20.20 -13.67 24.94
CA ALA A 221 20.15 -15.12 24.95
C ALA A 221 19.87 -15.71 23.56
N ASP A 222 18.99 -15.08 22.79
CA ASP A 222 18.65 -15.51 21.44
C ASP A 222 19.81 -15.34 20.44
N LEU A 223 20.59 -14.25 20.56
CA LEU A 223 21.79 -14.07 19.76
C LEU A 223 22.80 -15.21 19.94
N ALA A 224 22.92 -15.74 21.16
CA ALA A 224 23.83 -16.85 21.47
C ALA A 224 23.40 -18.19 20.85
N LEU A 225 22.15 -18.32 20.37
CA LEU A 225 21.71 -19.52 19.64
C LEU A 225 22.43 -19.69 18.30
N ALA A 226 22.87 -18.60 17.69
CA ALA A 226 23.65 -18.65 16.44
C ALA A 226 24.97 -19.44 16.59
N ASP A 227 25.60 -19.45 17.78
CA ASP A 227 26.84 -20.18 18.02
C ASP A 227 26.66 -21.68 18.07
N ARG A 228 25.40 -22.17 18.16
CA ARG A 228 25.07 -23.60 18.25
C ARG A 228 24.71 -24.19 16.88
N LEU A 229 24.72 -23.39 15.82
CA LEU A 229 24.42 -23.88 14.49
C LEU A 229 25.49 -24.88 14.01
N PRO A 230 25.09 -25.88 13.23
CA PRO A 230 26.02 -26.87 12.69
C PRO A 230 26.78 -26.30 11.48
N PHE A 231 27.83 -25.51 11.73
CA PHE A 231 28.61 -24.89 10.66
C PHE A 231 29.33 -25.92 9.79
N THR A 232 29.28 -25.70 8.48
CA THR A 232 29.85 -26.54 7.45
C THR A 232 30.72 -25.72 6.49
N ASP A 233 31.23 -26.38 5.43
CA ASP A 233 31.93 -25.71 4.33
C ASP A 233 31.07 -24.67 3.62
N LEU A 234 31.70 -23.77 2.86
CA LEU A 234 31.01 -22.79 2.07
C LEU A 234 30.18 -23.45 0.93
N PRO A 235 29.02 -22.91 0.60
CA PRO A 235 28.23 -23.40 -0.50
C PRO A 235 28.96 -23.20 -1.84
N GLU A 236 28.71 -24.09 -2.77
CA GLU A 236 29.19 -23.93 -4.14
C GLU A 236 28.53 -22.71 -4.80
N PRO A 237 29.30 -21.77 -5.39
CA PRO A 237 28.76 -20.54 -5.98
C PRO A 237 28.14 -20.80 -7.35
N VAL A 238 27.01 -21.51 -7.38
CA VAL A 238 26.23 -21.80 -8.60
C VAL A 238 24.79 -21.31 -8.44
N PRO A 239 24.15 -20.85 -9.53
CA PRO A 239 22.73 -20.46 -9.45
C PRO A 239 21.85 -21.60 -8.92
N PRO A 240 20.97 -21.34 -7.96
CA PRO A 240 20.18 -22.37 -7.28
C PRO A 240 19.13 -22.98 -8.21
N ARG A 241 18.97 -24.30 -8.17
CA ARG A 241 17.91 -25.04 -8.88
C ARG A 241 16.77 -25.50 -7.97
N ARG A 242 17.00 -25.58 -6.66
CA ARG A 242 16.03 -25.98 -5.65
C ARG A 242 16.05 -24.96 -4.52
N ILE A 243 14.98 -24.20 -4.40
CA ILE A 243 14.88 -23.08 -3.45
C ILE A 243 13.76 -23.37 -2.46
N LEU A 244 14.03 -23.28 -1.17
CA LEU A 244 12.97 -23.20 -0.16
C LEU A 244 12.55 -21.75 0.00
N LEU A 245 11.27 -21.47 -0.13
CA LEU A 245 10.68 -20.15 0.08
C LEU A 245 9.65 -20.23 1.23
N THR A 246 9.88 -19.46 2.28
CA THR A 246 8.86 -19.25 3.33
C THR A 246 8.09 -17.95 3.05
N GLY A 247 6.85 -17.86 3.55
CA GLY A 247 6.04 -16.65 3.37
C GLY A 247 5.49 -16.44 1.97
N ALA A 248 5.45 -17.46 1.12
CA ALA A 248 4.91 -17.40 -0.25
C ALA A 248 3.44 -16.96 -0.35
N THR A 249 2.68 -17.02 0.74
CA THR A 249 1.29 -16.53 0.83
C THR A 249 1.17 -15.06 1.25
N GLY A 250 2.29 -14.42 1.64
CA GLY A 250 2.35 -13.00 1.97
C GLY A 250 2.52 -12.12 0.72
N PHE A 251 2.33 -10.81 0.87
CA PHE A 251 2.40 -9.85 -0.22
C PHE A 251 3.74 -9.90 -0.97
N LEU A 252 4.87 -9.70 -0.27
CA LEU A 252 6.20 -9.80 -0.89
C LEU A 252 6.50 -11.22 -1.38
N GLY A 253 6.23 -12.24 -0.55
CA GLY A 253 6.56 -13.62 -0.89
C GLY A 253 5.85 -14.15 -2.12
N SER A 254 4.61 -13.74 -2.36
CA SER A 254 3.85 -14.09 -3.56
C SER A 254 4.45 -13.50 -4.84
N HIS A 255 4.91 -12.23 -4.80
CA HIS A 255 5.59 -11.60 -5.92
C HIS A 255 6.99 -12.20 -6.14
N LEU A 256 7.74 -12.43 -5.05
CA LEU A 256 9.06 -13.04 -5.11
C LEU A 256 9.01 -14.46 -5.67
N LEU A 257 8.01 -15.28 -5.31
CA LEU A 257 7.79 -16.59 -5.93
C LEU A 257 7.74 -16.50 -7.45
N LEU A 258 6.94 -15.57 -7.97
CA LEU A 258 6.82 -15.41 -9.42
C LEU A 258 8.09 -14.88 -10.08
N ASP A 259 8.83 -13.97 -9.43
CA ASP A 259 10.08 -13.47 -9.98
C ASP A 259 11.19 -14.51 -9.94
N LEU A 260 11.26 -15.35 -8.91
CA LEU A 260 12.14 -16.53 -8.90
C LEU A 260 11.83 -17.47 -10.07
N LEU A 261 10.55 -17.77 -10.32
CA LEU A 261 10.13 -18.60 -11.44
C LEU A 261 10.38 -17.97 -12.81
N ARG A 262 10.35 -16.63 -12.94
CA ARG A 262 10.61 -15.90 -14.19
C ARG A 262 12.07 -15.78 -14.53
N HIS A 263 12.92 -15.61 -13.52
CA HIS A 263 14.34 -15.28 -13.69
C HIS A 263 15.30 -16.45 -13.43
N SER A 264 14.79 -17.65 -13.16
CA SER A 264 15.57 -18.86 -13.00
C SER A 264 14.81 -20.08 -13.52
N ASP A 265 15.52 -21.21 -13.67
CA ASP A 265 14.93 -22.52 -13.92
C ASP A 265 14.67 -23.31 -12.63
N ALA A 266 14.71 -22.64 -11.48
CA ALA A 266 14.56 -23.28 -10.18
C ALA A 266 13.17 -23.88 -9.97
N HIS A 267 13.15 -24.99 -9.23
CA HIS A 267 11.96 -25.53 -8.57
C HIS A 267 11.85 -24.93 -7.16
N VAL A 268 10.69 -24.38 -6.80
CA VAL A 268 10.52 -23.69 -5.54
C VAL A 268 9.64 -24.51 -4.58
N TYR A 269 10.21 -24.84 -3.41
CA TYR A 269 9.48 -25.46 -2.31
C TYR A 269 8.87 -24.35 -1.45
N CYS A 270 7.54 -24.24 -1.44
CA CYS A 270 6.81 -23.21 -0.70
C CYS A 270 6.34 -23.77 0.65
N LEU A 271 6.92 -23.29 1.74
CA LEU A 271 6.44 -23.63 3.10
C LEU A 271 5.20 -22.80 3.42
N VAL A 272 4.06 -23.45 3.64
CA VAL A 272 2.75 -22.82 3.86
C VAL A 272 2.07 -23.39 5.10
N ARG A 273 1.59 -22.52 5.98
CA ARG A 273 0.83 -22.94 7.17
C ARG A 273 -0.52 -23.52 6.76
N ALA A 274 -0.69 -24.81 6.96
CA ALA A 274 -1.94 -25.53 6.69
C ALA A 274 -1.95 -26.87 7.44
N ALA A 275 -3.11 -27.49 7.54
CA ALA A 275 -3.26 -28.79 8.17
C ALA A 275 -2.69 -29.92 7.29
N ASP A 276 -2.78 -29.76 5.97
CA ASP A 276 -2.34 -30.74 4.99
C ASP A 276 -1.91 -30.05 3.68
N GLU A 277 -1.47 -30.84 2.72
CA GLU A 277 -0.98 -30.35 1.42
C GLU A 277 -2.09 -29.70 0.57
N GLU A 278 -3.30 -30.26 0.57
CA GLU A 278 -4.42 -29.72 -0.21
C GLU A 278 -4.81 -28.33 0.30
N ALA A 279 -4.95 -28.16 1.61
CA ALA A 279 -5.21 -26.86 2.23
C ALA A 279 -4.06 -25.87 1.98
N ALA A 280 -2.80 -26.34 2.00
CA ALA A 280 -1.64 -25.51 1.72
C ALA A 280 -1.65 -24.98 0.27
N VAL A 281 -1.94 -25.84 -0.70
CA VAL A 281 -2.08 -25.49 -2.13
C VAL A 281 -3.23 -24.51 -2.34
N ALA A 282 -4.39 -24.78 -1.74
CA ALA A 282 -5.56 -23.90 -1.82
C ALA A 282 -5.25 -22.50 -1.27
N ARG A 283 -4.59 -22.43 -0.12
CA ARG A 283 -4.17 -21.18 0.53
C ARG A 283 -3.18 -20.38 -0.32
N LEU A 284 -2.19 -21.03 -0.93
CA LEU A 284 -1.25 -20.37 -1.83
C LEU A 284 -1.94 -19.84 -3.09
N ALA A 285 -2.83 -20.63 -3.68
CA ALA A 285 -3.60 -20.24 -4.86
C ALA A 285 -4.51 -19.02 -4.58
N GLU A 286 -5.13 -18.98 -3.40
CA GLU A 286 -5.97 -17.85 -2.99
C GLU A 286 -5.13 -16.59 -2.74
N ALA A 287 -3.98 -16.71 -2.08
CA ALA A 287 -3.07 -15.59 -1.87
C ALA A 287 -2.61 -14.97 -3.20
N LEU A 288 -2.22 -15.78 -4.18
CA LEU A 288 -1.85 -15.28 -5.50
C LEU A 288 -3.01 -14.55 -6.20
N ARG A 289 -4.24 -15.09 -6.13
CA ARG A 289 -5.42 -14.46 -6.70
C ARG A 289 -5.76 -13.12 -6.03
N SER A 290 -5.67 -13.04 -4.70
CA SER A 290 -5.96 -11.81 -3.95
C SER A 290 -5.03 -10.65 -4.36
N TYR A 291 -3.78 -10.96 -4.69
CA TYR A 291 -2.80 -9.99 -5.20
C TYR A 291 -2.82 -9.86 -6.74
N ARG A 292 -3.81 -10.42 -7.43
CA ARG A 292 -3.94 -10.39 -8.90
C ARG A 292 -2.74 -11.02 -9.63
N LEU A 293 -2.17 -12.04 -9.03
CA LEU A 293 -1.05 -12.80 -9.57
C LEU A 293 -1.54 -14.11 -10.22
N PRO A 294 -0.86 -14.61 -11.29
CA PRO A 294 -1.30 -15.81 -12.00
C PRO A 294 -1.09 -17.08 -11.18
N TRP A 295 -2.10 -17.94 -11.13
CA TRP A 295 -2.02 -19.32 -10.70
C TRP A 295 -2.09 -20.25 -11.91
N SER A 296 -1.05 -20.19 -12.78
CA SER A 296 -1.01 -20.91 -14.04
C SER A 296 -0.54 -22.37 -13.88
N SER A 297 -0.71 -23.18 -14.94
CA SER A 297 -0.15 -24.53 -14.99
C SER A 297 1.37 -24.52 -14.92
N GLU A 298 2.02 -23.47 -15.46
CA GLU A 298 3.47 -23.29 -15.38
C GLU A 298 3.94 -23.11 -13.93
N VAL A 299 3.29 -22.22 -13.18
CA VAL A 299 3.57 -22.03 -11.76
C VAL A 299 3.44 -23.34 -11.01
N ARG A 300 2.31 -24.07 -11.19
CA ARG A 300 2.05 -25.33 -10.50
C ARG A 300 3.07 -26.44 -10.78
N ARG A 301 3.63 -26.48 -11.99
CA ARG A 301 4.64 -27.49 -12.36
C ARG A 301 6.00 -27.24 -11.71
N ARG A 302 6.30 -26.00 -11.35
CA ARG A 302 7.61 -25.60 -10.86
C ARG A 302 7.63 -25.32 -9.36
N ILE A 303 6.59 -25.70 -8.65
CA ILE A 303 6.54 -25.58 -7.19
C ILE A 303 6.16 -26.91 -6.53
N THR A 304 6.63 -27.09 -5.31
CA THR A 304 6.10 -28.06 -4.34
C THR A 304 5.63 -27.29 -3.12
N VAL A 305 4.39 -27.51 -2.68
CA VAL A 305 3.84 -26.85 -1.51
C VAL A 305 3.97 -27.79 -0.32
N LEU A 306 4.64 -27.32 0.74
CA LEU A 306 4.88 -28.09 1.95
C LEU A 306 4.05 -27.50 3.10
N PRO A 307 3.15 -28.27 3.71
CA PRO A 307 2.50 -27.86 4.96
C PRO A 307 3.54 -27.80 6.08
N GLY A 308 3.65 -26.64 6.75
CA GLY A 308 4.61 -26.43 7.82
C GLY A 308 4.54 -25.02 8.40
N ASP A 309 5.26 -24.78 9.49
CA ASP A 309 5.23 -23.51 10.21
C ASP A 309 6.61 -23.14 10.76
N ILE A 310 7.11 -21.96 10.43
CA ILE A 310 8.45 -21.49 10.87
C ILE A 310 8.58 -21.37 12.39
N ARG A 311 7.47 -21.31 13.13
CA ARG A 311 7.46 -21.20 14.59
C ARG A 311 7.80 -22.52 15.29
N HIS A 312 7.72 -23.61 14.56
CA HIS A 312 7.97 -24.95 15.11
C HIS A 312 9.39 -25.44 14.80
N PRO A 313 9.97 -26.24 15.68
CA PRO A 313 11.25 -26.92 15.40
C PRO A 313 11.19 -27.66 14.06
N ARG A 314 12.27 -27.58 13.29
CA ARG A 314 12.34 -28.19 11.95
C ARG A 314 11.19 -27.73 11.02
N LEU A 315 10.68 -26.49 11.22
CA LEU A 315 9.59 -25.90 10.43
C LEU A 315 8.26 -26.68 10.52
N GLY A 316 8.07 -27.51 11.56
CA GLY A 316 6.92 -28.42 11.68
C GLY A 316 6.94 -29.61 10.71
N LEU A 317 8.05 -29.85 10.03
CA LEU A 317 8.21 -30.94 9.07
C LEU A 317 8.62 -32.25 9.77
N SER A 318 8.35 -33.39 9.14
CA SER A 318 8.88 -34.67 9.60
C SER A 318 10.41 -34.69 9.51
N GLU A 319 11.06 -35.52 10.32
CA GLU A 319 12.52 -35.65 10.28
C GLU A 319 13.03 -36.09 8.91
N GLU A 320 12.33 -36.99 8.25
CA GLU A 320 12.63 -37.48 6.92
C GLU A 320 12.59 -36.34 5.88
N THR A 321 11.52 -35.52 5.87
CA THR A 321 11.35 -34.35 4.99
C THR A 321 12.43 -33.33 5.27
N TRP A 322 12.70 -33.02 6.54
CA TRP A 322 13.74 -32.09 6.95
C TRP A 322 15.14 -32.51 6.42
N LEU A 323 15.53 -33.75 6.65
CA LEU A 323 16.82 -34.30 6.19
C LEU A 323 16.91 -34.38 4.66
N THR A 324 15.80 -34.62 3.99
CA THR A 324 15.74 -34.60 2.52
C THR A 324 15.96 -33.18 2.00
N LEU A 325 15.27 -32.19 2.53
CA LEU A 325 15.47 -30.79 2.18
C LEU A 325 16.91 -30.33 2.50
N ALA A 326 17.45 -30.71 3.67
CA ALA A 326 18.82 -30.37 4.05
C ALA A 326 19.88 -30.85 3.05
N ARG A 327 19.64 -31.97 2.38
CA ARG A 327 20.54 -32.55 1.37
C ARG A 327 20.29 -32.05 -0.05
N GLU A 328 19.05 -31.73 -0.39
CA GLU A 328 18.65 -31.46 -1.77
C GLU A 328 18.58 -29.97 -2.12
N LEU A 329 18.25 -29.09 -1.17
CA LEU A 329 18.13 -27.66 -1.44
C LEU A 329 19.47 -27.04 -1.81
N ASP A 330 19.41 -26.05 -2.72
CA ASP A 330 20.54 -25.24 -3.15
C ASP A 330 20.52 -23.86 -2.47
N SER A 331 19.35 -23.39 -2.01
CA SER A 331 19.19 -22.08 -1.39
C SER A 331 17.96 -22.05 -0.47
N VAL A 332 18.00 -21.20 0.56
CA VAL A 332 16.89 -20.95 1.50
C VAL A 332 16.53 -19.47 1.47
N VAL A 333 15.25 -19.15 1.31
CA VAL A 333 14.72 -17.77 1.26
C VAL A 333 13.68 -17.58 2.37
N GLY A 334 14.06 -16.82 3.39
CA GLY A 334 13.25 -16.51 4.57
C GLY A 334 12.47 -15.19 4.39
N VAL A 335 11.20 -15.27 3.97
CA VAL A 335 10.31 -14.10 3.84
C VAL A 335 9.28 -14.06 4.97
N ALA A 336 8.90 -15.22 5.50
CA ALA A 336 7.88 -15.32 6.53
C ALA A 336 8.27 -14.56 7.79
N ALA A 337 7.39 -13.67 8.24
CA ALA A 337 7.50 -12.92 9.49
C ALA A 337 6.10 -12.46 9.92
N ALA A 338 5.91 -12.24 11.21
CA ALA A 338 4.77 -11.48 11.71
C ALA A 338 5.11 -9.98 11.66
N VAL A 339 4.30 -9.20 10.96
CA VAL A 339 4.43 -7.74 10.87
C VAL A 339 3.33 -7.13 11.74
N ASP A 340 3.67 -6.78 12.95
CA ASP A 340 2.74 -6.18 13.91
C ASP A 340 3.51 -5.24 14.85
N PHE A 341 3.18 -3.95 14.81
CA PHE A 341 3.88 -2.91 15.58
C PHE A 341 3.35 -2.77 17.02
N LEU A 342 2.25 -3.45 17.35
CA LEU A 342 1.68 -3.45 18.70
C LEU A 342 2.19 -4.62 19.54
N ARG A 343 2.59 -5.72 18.89
CA ARG A 343 3.11 -6.91 19.57
C ARG A 343 4.51 -6.69 20.13
N GLY A 344 4.73 -7.12 21.36
CA GLY A 344 6.05 -7.09 22.01
C GLY A 344 7.02 -8.13 21.44
N TYR A 345 8.30 -8.02 21.85
CA TYR A 345 9.36 -8.95 21.43
C TYR A 345 9.01 -10.40 21.69
N GLN A 346 8.55 -10.72 22.92
CA GLN A 346 8.22 -12.09 23.34
C GLN A 346 7.15 -12.74 22.45
N SER A 347 6.12 -11.98 22.09
CA SER A 347 5.04 -12.42 21.22
C SER A 347 5.50 -12.67 19.76
N LEU A 348 6.45 -11.87 19.26
CA LEU A 348 6.99 -11.98 17.90
C LEU A 348 8.18 -12.95 17.79
N ARG A 349 8.79 -13.31 18.90
CA ARG A 349 10.04 -14.07 18.97
C ARG A 349 10.02 -15.39 18.18
N ALA A 350 8.96 -16.18 18.34
CA ALA A 350 8.86 -17.50 17.70
C ALA A 350 8.93 -17.40 16.16
N SER A 351 8.20 -16.44 15.58
CA SER A 351 8.14 -16.27 14.12
C SER A 351 9.32 -15.48 13.58
N ASN A 352 9.71 -14.39 14.26
CA ASN A 352 10.63 -13.41 13.69
C ASN A 352 12.09 -13.63 14.05
N VAL A 353 12.38 -14.40 15.09
CA VAL A 353 13.76 -14.67 15.57
C VAL A 353 14.09 -16.16 15.48
N LEU A 354 13.31 -17.03 16.14
CA LEU A 354 13.56 -18.47 16.13
C LEU A 354 13.32 -19.10 14.76
N GLY A 355 12.30 -18.63 14.01
CA GLY A 355 12.06 -19.06 12.64
C GLY A 355 13.29 -18.84 11.72
N PRO A 356 13.83 -17.64 11.59
CA PRO A 356 15.08 -17.38 10.85
C PRO A 356 16.28 -18.22 11.33
N LEU A 357 16.44 -18.44 12.63
CA LEU A 357 17.48 -19.33 13.18
C LEU A 357 17.28 -20.78 12.76
N THR A 358 16.04 -21.27 12.72
CA THR A 358 15.71 -22.61 12.20
C THR A 358 16.01 -22.71 10.69
N LEU A 359 15.78 -21.62 9.91
CA LEU A 359 16.18 -21.58 8.51
C LEU A 359 17.72 -21.58 8.36
N ALA A 360 18.44 -20.91 9.26
CA ALA A 360 19.89 -20.94 9.30
C ALA A 360 20.42 -22.34 9.66
N GLU A 361 19.79 -23.04 10.60
CA GLU A 361 20.07 -24.45 10.90
C GLU A 361 19.91 -25.33 9.66
N LEU A 362 18.79 -25.19 8.93
CA LEU A 362 18.57 -25.91 7.66
C LEU A 362 19.64 -25.58 6.61
N ALA A 363 20.04 -24.31 6.52
CA ALA A 363 21.05 -23.86 5.58
C ALA A 363 22.44 -24.44 5.90
N ALA A 364 22.74 -24.64 7.18
CA ALA A 364 24.00 -25.20 7.65
C ALA A 364 23.99 -26.74 7.76
N THR A 365 22.80 -27.39 7.69
CA THR A 365 22.67 -28.85 7.84
C THR A 365 22.81 -29.56 6.49
N GLY A 366 23.55 -30.66 6.47
CA GLY A 366 23.75 -31.50 5.29
C GLY A 366 24.58 -30.79 4.23
N ARG A 367 24.01 -30.54 3.03
CA ARG A 367 24.68 -29.75 1.99
C ARG A 367 24.68 -28.28 2.38
N PRO A 368 25.83 -27.57 2.40
CA PRO A 368 25.86 -26.13 2.68
C PRO A 368 25.14 -25.33 1.60
N LYS A 369 24.38 -24.32 1.99
CA LYS A 369 23.59 -23.49 1.08
C LYS A 369 23.42 -22.08 1.64
N PRO A 370 23.28 -21.06 0.77
CA PRO A 370 23.04 -19.68 1.22
C PRO A 370 21.66 -19.52 1.83
N LEU A 371 21.57 -18.62 2.81
CA LEU A 371 20.33 -18.12 3.38
C LEU A 371 20.11 -16.67 2.97
N HIS A 372 18.98 -16.36 2.35
CA HIS A 372 18.55 -15.00 2.04
C HIS A 372 17.41 -14.62 2.96
N HIS A 373 17.69 -13.73 3.89
CA HIS A 373 16.73 -13.29 4.92
C HIS A 373 16.10 -11.96 4.54
N ILE A 374 14.77 -11.90 4.46
CA ILE A 374 14.06 -10.62 4.35
C ILE A 374 14.03 -9.97 5.74
N SER A 375 14.94 -9.03 5.93
CA SER A 375 15.00 -8.16 7.10
C SER A 375 14.09 -6.93 6.93
N SER A 376 14.49 -5.77 7.40
CA SER A 376 13.77 -4.50 7.24
C SER A 376 14.72 -3.34 7.54
N VAL A 377 14.49 -2.14 6.97
CA VAL A 377 15.13 -0.91 7.45
C VAL A 377 14.74 -0.56 8.90
N ALA A 378 13.74 -1.22 9.45
CA ALA A 378 13.34 -1.10 10.86
C ALA A 378 14.48 -1.44 11.86
N VAL A 379 15.52 -2.15 11.42
CA VAL A 379 16.74 -2.39 12.22
C VAL A 379 17.54 -1.11 12.53
N PHE A 380 17.18 0.01 11.91
CA PHE A 380 17.73 1.34 12.13
C PHE A 380 16.77 2.28 12.87
N ASN A 381 15.59 1.84 13.28
CA ASN A 381 14.51 2.67 13.82
C ASN A 381 14.80 3.16 15.24
N GLU A 382 15.83 4.00 15.40
CA GLU A 382 16.03 4.77 16.63
C GLU A 382 15.92 6.28 16.35
N VAL A 383 15.39 7.02 17.31
CA VAL A 383 15.30 8.47 17.21
C VAL A 383 16.70 9.08 17.20
N GLY A 384 16.98 9.95 16.22
CA GLY A 384 18.26 10.65 16.10
C GLY A 384 19.34 9.90 15.33
N ILE A 385 18.99 8.79 14.64
CA ILE A 385 19.95 8.13 13.74
C ILE A 385 20.41 9.08 12.63
N ALA A 386 21.72 9.10 12.36
CA ALA A 386 22.33 10.08 11.45
C ALA A 386 22.38 9.59 9.99
N SER A 387 22.57 8.29 9.78
CA SER A 387 22.68 7.66 8.46
C SER A 387 22.00 6.31 8.44
N MET A 388 21.68 5.83 7.24
CA MET A 388 21.04 4.53 7.01
C MET A 388 21.60 3.95 5.72
N GLY A 389 22.86 3.52 5.77
CA GLY A 389 23.58 2.87 4.68
C GLY A 389 23.55 1.34 4.80
N GLU A 390 23.86 0.64 3.72
CA GLU A 390 23.88 -0.84 3.69
C GLU A 390 24.93 -1.44 4.62
N ASP A 391 26.05 -0.74 4.83
CA ASP A 391 27.15 -1.14 5.70
C ASP A 391 27.15 -0.39 7.06
N ASP A 392 26.18 0.47 7.30
CA ASP A 392 26.10 1.23 8.55
C ASP A 392 25.81 0.32 9.75
N PRO A 393 26.25 0.70 10.95
CA PRO A 393 25.89 0.03 12.17
C PRO A 393 24.36 0.02 12.35
N LEU A 394 23.81 -1.09 12.82
CA LEU A 394 22.41 -1.16 13.20
C LEU A 394 22.15 -0.26 14.42
N ALA A 395 20.88 0.09 14.64
CA ALA A 395 20.46 0.85 15.81
C ALA A 395 20.88 0.18 17.13
N HIS A 396 20.93 0.96 18.21
CA HIS A 396 21.09 0.41 19.55
C HIS A 396 19.80 -0.30 19.97
N VAL A 397 19.88 -1.57 20.32
CA VAL A 397 18.71 -2.42 20.60
C VAL A 397 17.81 -1.87 21.70
N ASP A 398 18.40 -1.24 22.70
CA ASP A 398 17.70 -0.59 23.82
C ASP A 398 16.95 0.71 23.45
N ARG A 399 17.22 1.26 22.25
CA ARG A 399 16.55 2.43 21.72
C ARG A 399 15.50 2.12 20.66
N LEU A 400 15.43 0.88 20.21
CA LEU A 400 14.39 0.42 19.30
C LEU A 400 13.00 0.54 19.94
N VAL A 401 12.06 1.04 19.14
CA VAL A 401 10.79 1.55 19.66
C VAL A 401 9.76 0.44 19.82
N SER A 402 9.67 -0.48 18.85
CA SER A 402 8.65 -1.53 18.85
C SER A 402 9.23 -2.92 19.03
N GLY A 403 8.42 -3.86 19.51
CA GLY A 403 8.80 -5.27 19.55
C GLY A 403 9.08 -5.85 18.17
N TYR A 404 8.44 -5.28 17.12
CA TYR A 404 8.74 -5.64 15.74
C TYR A 404 10.17 -5.25 15.36
N ASP A 405 10.57 -3.99 15.60
CA ASP A 405 11.93 -3.51 15.32
C ASP A 405 12.97 -4.33 16.06
N GLN A 406 12.74 -4.58 17.34
CA GLN A 406 13.59 -5.45 18.17
C GLN A 406 13.70 -6.87 17.61
N SER A 407 12.59 -7.46 17.16
CA SER A 407 12.59 -8.82 16.61
C SER A 407 13.34 -8.92 15.28
N LYS A 408 13.22 -7.90 14.41
CA LYS A 408 13.97 -7.81 13.15
C LYS A 408 15.45 -7.59 13.39
N TRP A 409 15.77 -6.72 14.33
CA TRP A 409 17.15 -6.46 14.75
C TRP A 409 17.81 -7.71 15.32
N ALA A 410 17.13 -8.42 16.23
CA ALA A 410 17.63 -9.64 16.84
C ALA A 410 17.88 -10.76 15.83
N ALA A 411 16.94 -10.96 14.89
CA ALA A 411 17.09 -11.96 13.83
C ALA A 411 18.30 -11.63 12.94
N GLU A 412 18.41 -10.39 12.46
CA GLU A 412 19.50 -10.00 11.58
C GLU A 412 20.85 -10.07 12.30
N THR A 413 20.91 -9.61 13.55
CA THR A 413 22.14 -9.66 14.36
C THR A 413 22.58 -11.10 14.63
N ALA A 414 21.64 -12.00 14.96
CA ALA A 414 21.94 -13.43 15.13
C ALA A 414 22.44 -14.07 13.82
N LEU A 415 21.84 -13.72 12.69
CA LEU A 415 22.26 -14.21 11.37
C LEU A 415 23.63 -13.63 10.93
N ARG A 416 23.92 -12.36 11.28
CA ARG A 416 25.28 -11.80 11.08
C ARG A 416 26.30 -12.54 11.92
N ARG A 417 25.98 -12.89 13.15
CA ARG A 417 26.83 -13.72 14.01
C ARG A 417 27.05 -15.11 13.39
N ALA A 418 26.01 -15.72 12.81
CA ALA A 418 26.16 -16.97 12.07
C ALA A 418 27.03 -16.79 10.81
N ARG A 419 27.01 -15.63 10.15
CA ARG A 419 27.90 -15.28 9.03
C ARG A 419 29.37 -15.23 9.48
N ASP A 420 29.66 -14.70 10.67
CA ASP A 420 31.01 -14.69 11.24
C ASP A 420 31.55 -16.10 11.51
N HIS A 421 30.67 -17.07 11.66
CA HIS A 421 31.01 -18.51 11.79
C HIS A 421 31.03 -19.27 10.45
N GLY A 422 30.84 -18.59 9.31
CA GLY A 422 30.98 -19.17 7.99
C GLY A 422 29.66 -19.46 7.24
N LEU A 423 28.47 -19.20 7.83
CA LEU A 423 27.23 -19.32 7.08
C LEU A 423 27.09 -18.18 6.05
N VAL A 424 26.81 -18.50 4.79
CA VAL A 424 26.53 -17.48 3.78
C VAL A 424 25.12 -16.94 3.95
N VAL A 425 25.00 -15.71 4.46
CA VAL A 425 23.72 -15.05 4.71
C VAL A 425 23.67 -13.71 3.97
N SER A 426 22.60 -13.47 3.20
CA SER A 426 22.28 -12.14 2.66
C SER A 426 21.11 -11.56 3.43
N ALA A 427 21.25 -10.35 3.98
CA ALA A 427 20.14 -9.61 4.58
C ALA A 427 19.55 -8.63 3.58
N LEU A 428 18.27 -8.79 3.27
CA LEU A 428 17.52 -7.96 2.33
C LEU A 428 16.57 -7.07 3.13
N ARG A 429 16.82 -5.75 3.12
CA ARG A 429 16.13 -4.77 3.96
C ARG A 429 15.18 -3.91 3.14
N PRO A 430 13.93 -4.32 2.92
CA PRO A 430 12.92 -3.42 2.40
C PRO A 430 12.59 -2.33 3.45
N GLY A 431 12.19 -1.18 2.96
CA GLY A 431 11.45 -0.18 3.74
C GLY A 431 9.96 -0.47 3.70
N GLY A 432 9.11 0.55 3.62
CA GLY A 432 7.71 0.39 3.27
C GLY A 432 7.58 -0.25 1.89
N ILE A 433 6.73 -1.25 1.76
CA ILE A 433 6.49 -1.91 0.47
C ILE A 433 5.19 -1.36 -0.11
N GLY A 434 5.32 -0.51 -1.12
CA GLY A 434 4.20 0.07 -1.86
C GLY A 434 3.52 -0.94 -2.78
N GLY A 435 2.40 -0.53 -3.36
CA GLY A 435 1.64 -1.35 -4.29
C GLY A 435 2.41 -1.71 -5.56
N HIS A 436 1.94 -2.71 -6.25
CA HIS A 436 2.49 -3.14 -7.54
C HIS A 436 2.25 -2.07 -8.61
N THR A 437 3.29 -1.63 -9.30
CA THR A 437 3.23 -0.52 -10.26
C THR A 437 2.25 -0.74 -11.41
N GLY A 438 2.06 -1.98 -11.84
CA GLY A 438 1.16 -2.34 -12.95
C GLY A 438 -0.30 -2.57 -12.53
N THR A 439 -0.55 -3.17 -11.35
CA THR A 439 -1.89 -3.64 -10.93
C THR A 439 -2.49 -2.83 -9.79
N GLY A 440 -1.67 -2.03 -9.06
CA GLY A 440 -2.06 -1.34 -7.84
C GLY A 440 -2.37 -2.29 -6.67
N ALA A 441 -2.08 -3.59 -6.78
CA ALA A 441 -2.24 -4.53 -5.69
C ALA A 441 -1.38 -4.10 -4.49
N TYR A 442 -1.94 -4.15 -3.29
CA TYR A 442 -1.31 -3.69 -2.06
C TYR A 442 -1.53 -4.72 -0.94
N ASN A 443 -0.81 -4.58 0.17
CA ASN A 443 -1.02 -5.40 1.36
C ASN A 443 -2.04 -4.73 2.30
N PRO A 444 -3.26 -5.27 2.46
CA PRO A 444 -4.29 -4.64 3.30
C PRO A 444 -3.96 -4.64 4.80
N LEU A 445 -3.04 -5.49 5.24
CA LEU A 445 -2.64 -5.62 6.64
C LEU A 445 -1.36 -4.82 6.99
N ASP A 446 -0.81 -4.05 6.04
CA ASP A 446 0.41 -3.28 6.25
C ASP A 446 0.11 -1.85 6.71
N LEU A 447 0.93 -1.37 7.66
CA LEU A 447 0.81 0.01 8.19
C LEU A 447 0.92 1.06 7.07
N SER A 448 1.84 0.86 6.12
CA SER A 448 2.00 1.77 4.98
C SER A 448 0.72 1.88 4.15
N SER A 449 0.04 0.76 3.90
CA SER A 449 -1.24 0.74 3.19
C SER A 449 -2.36 1.43 3.97
N GLY A 450 -2.39 1.26 5.30
CA GLY A 450 -3.32 1.95 6.18
C GLY A 450 -3.11 3.47 6.17
N LEU A 451 -1.86 3.93 6.24
CA LEU A 451 -1.50 5.35 6.15
C LEU A 451 -1.86 5.94 4.78
N ILE A 452 -1.49 5.28 3.69
CA ILE A 452 -1.84 5.71 2.32
C ILE A 452 -3.36 5.78 2.15
N SER A 453 -4.10 4.82 2.70
CA SER A 453 -5.57 4.83 2.76
C SER A 453 -6.10 6.08 3.45
N ALA A 454 -5.59 6.38 4.65
CA ALA A 454 -5.99 7.57 5.41
C ALA A 454 -5.69 8.86 4.62
N PHE A 455 -4.52 8.96 3.97
CA PHE A 455 -4.18 10.11 3.12
C PHE A 455 -5.19 10.28 1.98
N GLY A 456 -5.50 9.21 1.26
CA GLY A 456 -6.44 9.23 0.14
C GLY A 456 -7.90 9.48 0.57
N ARG A 457 -8.28 9.00 1.77
CA ARG A 457 -9.64 9.15 2.29
C ARG A 457 -9.88 10.52 2.92
N HIS A 458 -8.96 10.97 3.77
CA HIS A 458 -9.14 12.17 4.58
C HIS A 458 -8.53 13.44 3.96
N ARG A 459 -7.73 13.30 2.91
CA ARG A 459 -7.05 14.41 2.23
C ARG A 459 -6.13 15.20 3.16
N THR A 460 -5.50 14.50 4.10
CA THR A 460 -4.51 15.05 5.02
C THR A 460 -3.30 14.14 5.09
N VAL A 461 -2.12 14.71 5.26
CA VAL A 461 -0.85 13.98 5.44
C VAL A 461 -0.07 14.57 6.60
N PRO A 462 0.62 13.77 7.43
CA PRO A 462 1.50 14.30 8.44
C PRO A 462 2.77 14.86 7.80
N ALA A 463 3.39 15.82 8.45
CA ALA A 463 4.72 16.26 8.06
C ALA A 463 5.73 15.13 8.27
N PHE A 464 6.56 14.85 7.26
CA PHE A 464 7.64 13.87 7.32
C PHE A 464 8.83 14.31 6.45
N ARG A 465 9.99 13.74 6.71
CA ARG A 465 11.20 14.05 5.96
C ARG A 465 11.35 13.14 4.74
N TYR A 466 11.34 11.84 4.95
CA TYR A 466 11.47 10.83 3.91
C TYR A 466 10.53 9.65 4.15
N LEU A 467 10.01 9.09 3.07
CA LEU A 467 9.37 7.79 3.03
C LEU A 467 10.25 6.83 2.24
N ASN A 468 10.81 5.83 2.93
CA ASN A 468 11.59 4.75 2.31
C ASN A 468 10.64 3.67 1.79
N VAL A 469 9.89 4.00 0.73
CA VAL A 469 8.88 3.10 0.12
C VAL A 469 9.34 2.70 -1.28
N ALA A 470 9.27 1.40 -1.56
CA ALA A 470 9.53 0.86 -2.90
C ALA A 470 8.35 0.03 -3.42
N PRO A 471 8.06 0.03 -4.74
CA PRO A 471 7.06 -0.86 -5.31
C PRO A 471 7.40 -2.32 -5.08
N VAL A 472 6.41 -3.16 -4.77
CA VAL A 472 6.61 -4.60 -4.50
C VAL A 472 7.28 -5.33 -5.66
N ASP A 473 6.95 -4.99 -6.90
CA ASP A 473 7.51 -5.58 -8.11
C ASP A 473 9.00 -5.22 -8.33
N ARG A 474 9.48 -4.10 -7.75
CA ARG A 474 10.93 -3.82 -7.68
C ARG A 474 11.58 -4.62 -6.55
N VAL A 475 11.00 -4.59 -5.35
CA VAL A 475 11.54 -5.28 -4.18
C VAL A 475 11.70 -6.77 -4.48
N SER A 476 10.68 -7.41 -5.03
CA SER A 476 10.71 -8.83 -5.37
C SER A 476 11.73 -9.15 -6.47
N ARG A 477 11.84 -8.30 -7.49
CA ARG A 477 12.80 -8.50 -8.59
C ARG A 477 14.23 -8.41 -8.13
N VAL A 478 14.57 -7.42 -7.31
CA VAL A 478 15.94 -7.27 -6.77
C VAL A 478 16.25 -8.42 -5.79
N ALA A 479 15.29 -8.80 -4.95
CA ALA A 479 15.44 -9.95 -4.06
C ALA A 479 15.68 -11.25 -4.86
N ALA A 480 14.92 -11.50 -5.94
CA ALA A 480 15.14 -12.65 -6.81
C ALA A 480 16.52 -12.61 -7.48
N ALA A 481 16.99 -11.43 -7.89
CA ALA A 481 18.33 -11.26 -8.45
C ALA A 481 19.41 -11.63 -7.45
N VAL A 482 19.34 -11.18 -6.20
CA VAL A 482 20.31 -11.58 -5.15
C VAL A 482 20.29 -13.10 -4.93
N VAL A 483 19.10 -13.72 -4.88
CA VAL A 483 18.99 -15.18 -4.69
C VAL A 483 19.63 -15.96 -5.83
N CYS A 484 19.43 -15.52 -7.07
CA CYS A 484 19.85 -16.25 -8.27
C CYS A 484 21.30 -15.98 -8.71
N GLN A 485 21.97 -14.95 -8.14
CA GLN A 485 23.32 -14.57 -8.52
C GLN A 485 24.32 -14.87 -7.40
N PRO A 486 25.19 -15.89 -7.55
CA PRO A 486 26.14 -16.26 -6.51
C PRO A 486 27.06 -15.13 -6.04
N ASP A 487 27.48 -14.25 -6.95
CA ASP A 487 28.36 -13.11 -6.65
C ASP A 487 27.68 -12.06 -5.75
N ALA A 488 26.35 -12.12 -5.60
CA ALA A 488 25.56 -11.24 -4.73
C ALA A 488 25.35 -11.82 -3.32
N TRP A 489 25.79 -13.05 -3.04
CA TRP A 489 25.53 -13.69 -1.75
C TRP A 489 26.41 -13.15 -0.63
N GLY A 490 25.92 -13.19 0.58
CA GLY A 490 26.69 -12.86 1.78
C GLY A 490 26.74 -11.38 2.14
N PHE A 491 25.99 -10.51 1.41
CA PHE A 491 25.96 -9.08 1.65
C PHE A 491 24.59 -8.60 2.14
N ASP A 492 24.56 -7.38 2.65
CA ASP A 492 23.35 -6.69 3.07
C ASP A 492 22.90 -5.72 1.96
N TYR A 493 21.58 -5.69 1.65
CA TYR A 493 21.01 -4.90 0.56
C TYR A 493 19.82 -4.09 1.05
N HIS A 494 19.74 -2.82 0.67
CA HIS A 494 18.57 -1.99 0.91
C HIS A 494 17.62 -2.04 -0.30
N LEU A 495 16.45 -2.63 -0.11
CA LEU A 495 15.43 -2.76 -1.17
C LEU A 495 14.42 -1.60 -1.11
N THR A 496 14.87 -0.40 -0.77
CA THR A 496 14.04 0.79 -0.61
C THR A 496 13.89 1.60 -1.89
N GLY A 497 14.89 1.57 -2.77
CA GLY A 497 14.94 2.39 -3.97
C GLY A 497 15.07 3.89 -3.62
N VAL A 498 14.53 4.76 -4.49
CA VAL A 498 14.57 6.21 -4.31
C VAL A 498 13.52 6.65 -3.28
N PRO A 499 13.91 7.20 -2.13
CA PRO A 499 12.94 7.65 -1.13
C PRO A 499 12.13 8.85 -1.62
N SER A 500 10.89 8.97 -1.14
CA SER A 500 10.00 10.09 -1.45
C SER A 500 10.06 11.14 -0.33
N THR A 501 10.17 12.41 -0.71
CA THR A 501 9.99 13.53 0.21
C THR A 501 8.50 13.84 0.41
N LEU A 502 8.16 14.62 1.44
CA LEU A 502 6.80 15.12 1.62
C LEU A 502 6.30 15.88 0.39
N ASP A 503 7.15 16.76 -0.19
CA ASP A 503 6.81 17.53 -1.39
C ASP A 503 6.53 16.62 -2.59
N ASP A 504 7.25 15.51 -2.72
CA ASP A 504 7.01 14.51 -3.75
C ASP A 504 5.63 13.87 -3.60
N VAL A 505 5.29 13.42 -2.39
CA VAL A 505 3.99 12.77 -2.13
C VAL A 505 2.84 13.75 -2.33
N VAL A 506 2.95 14.97 -1.80
CA VAL A 506 1.92 16.01 -1.98
C VAL A 506 1.73 16.35 -3.45
N ARG A 507 2.83 16.50 -4.21
CA ARG A 507 2.78 16.76 -5.65
C ARG A 507 2.14 15.62 -6.42
N ASP A 508 2.53 14.38 -6.13
CA ASP A 508 2.02 13.21 -6.84
C ASP A 508 0.52 13.00 -6.56
N MET A 509 0.06 13.24 -5.35
CA MET A 509 -1.36 13.24 -5.01
C MET A 509 -2.10 14.37 -5.73
N ALA A 510 -1.52 15.58 -5.79
CA ALA A 510 -2.11 16.71 -6.50
C ALA A 510 -2.24 16.45 -8.01
N LEU A 511 -1.25 15.78 -8.63
CA LEU A 511 -1.33 15.34 -10.03
C LEU A 511 -2.50 14.38 -10.29
N GLY A 512 -2.85 13.56 -9.29
CA GLY A 512 -4.05 12.73 -9.31
C GLY A 512 -5.36 13.48 -8.98
N GLY A 513 -5.31 14.82 -8.78
CA GLY A 513 -6.46 15.64 -8.36
C GLY A 513 -6.76 15.55 -6.85
N MET A 514 -5.92 14.84 -6.10
CA MET A 514 -6.09 14.65 -4.66
C MET A 514 -5.28 15.71 -3.91
N HIS A 515 -5.89 16.88 -3.66
CA HIS A 515 -5.25 17.93 -2.88
C HIS A 515 -5.30 17.61 -1.41
N VAL A 516 -4.14 17.49 -0.80
CA VAL A 516 -3.99 17.16 0.62
C VAL A 516 -3.53 18.38 1.42
N ARG A 517 -3.94 18.45 2.68
CA ARG A 517 -3.43 19.39 3.68
C ARG A 517 -2.32 18.72 4.47
N VAL A 518 -1.17 19.36 4.55
CA VAL A 518 -0.09 18.94 5.45
C VAL A 518 -0.42 19.42 6.86
N GLN A 519 -0.29 18.56 7.83
CA GLN A 519 -0.54 18.82 9.25
C GLN A 519 0.68 18.37 10.05
N ASP A 520 0.88 18.97 11.23
CA ASP A 520 1.83 18.42 12.20
C ASP A 520 1.37 17.03 12.65
N TRP A 521 2.30 16.21 13.12
CA TRP A 521 1.99 14.82 13.50
C TRP A 521 0.82 14.70 14.50
N ASP A 522 0.85 15.51 15.57
CA ASP A 522 -0.18 15.44 16.61
C ASP A 522 -1.55 15.90 16.10
N GLU A 523 -1.58 16.96 15.27
CA GLU A 523 -2.80 17.44 14.62
C GLU A 523 -3.36 16.37 13.69
N TRP A 524 -2.51 15.81 12.83
CA TRP A 524 -2.90 14.77 11.87
C TRP A 524 -3.41 13.51 12.55
N ARG A 525 -2.73 13.07 13.61
CA ARG A 525 -3.11 11.92 14.42
C ARG A 525 -4.49 12.11 15.04
N ALA A 526 -4.71 13.24 15.71
CA ALA A 526 -5.98 13.55 16.35
C ALA A 526 -7.15 13.66 15.33
N ASP A 527 -6.92 14.37 14.20
CA ASP A 527 -7.91 14.51 13.12
C ASP A 527 -8.24 13.16 12.48
N THR A 528 -7.23 12.32 12.23
CA THR A 528 -7.41 10.97 11.66
C THR A 528 -8.21 10.06 12.61
N LEU A 529 -7.87 10.04 13.89
CA LEU A 529 -8.59 9.26 14.90
C LEU A 529 -10.07 9.70 15.00
N ALA A 530 -10.32 11.00 15.11
CA ALA A 530 -11.69 11.53 15.18
C ALA A 530 -12.52 11.15 13.94
N ARG A 531 -11.93 11.15 12.75
CA ARG A 531 -12.62 10.75 11.51
C ARG A 531 -12.87 9.25 11.43
N LEU A 532 -11.91 8.42 11.88
CA LEU A 532 -12.12 6.97 11.95
C LEU A 532 -13.18 6.57 12.98
N GLU A 533 -13.35 7.36 14.04
CA GLU A 533 -14.43 7.19 15.03
C GLU A 533 -15.78 7.63 14.49
N ALA A 534 -15.84 8.78 13.79
CA ALA A 534 -17.07 9.30 13.20
C ALA A 534 -17.58 8.44 12.03
N GLU A 535 -16.68 7.85 11.26
CA GLU A 535 -16.98 6.98 10.10
C GLU A 535 -16.10 5.72 10.18
N PRO A 536 -16.48 4.72 10.97
CA PRO A 536 -15.71 3.49 11.16
C PRO A 536 -15.52 2.72 9.86
N VAL A 537 -14.29 2.31 9.59
CA VAL A 537 -13.90 1.43 8.47
C VAL A 537 -13.24 0.20 9.08
N PRO A 538 -13.87 -0.98 9.03
CA PRO A 538 -13.36 -2.18 9.70
C PRO A 538 -11.91 -2.51 9.31
N GLU A 539 -11.56 -2.36 8.04
CA GLU A 539 -10.23 -2.64 7.50
C GLU A 539 -9.15 -1.64 8.00
N LEU A 540 -9.56 -0.45 8.48
CA LEU A 540 -8.66 0.55 9.07
C LEU A 540 -8.69 0.55 10.61
N ALA A 541 -9.43 -0.36 11.24
CA ALA A 541 -9.51 -0.44 12.69
C ALA A 541 -8.12 -0.67 13.33
N PHE A 542 -7.24 -1.43 12.65
CA PHE A 542 -5.86 -1.63 13.12
C PHE A 542 -5.07 -0.31 13.13
N LEU A 543 -5.23 0.54 12.10
CA LEU A 543 -4.58 1.85 12.04
C LEU A 543 -5.02 2.72 13.23
N GLY A 544 -6.32 2.75 13.54
CA GLY A 544 -6.84 3.48 14.69
C GLY A 544 -6.20 3.03 16.00
N ARG A 545 -5.97 1.72 16.18
CA ARG A 545 -5.27 1.20 17.37
C ARG A 545 -3.80 1.60 17.40
N VAL A 546 -3.08 1.44 16.27
CA VAL A 546 -1.69 1.88 16.19
C VAL A 546 -1.56 3.36 16.53
N LEU A 547 -2.44 4.21 16.00
CA LEU A 547 -2.41 5.65 16.25
C LEU A 547 -2.77 6.04 17.70
N ARG A 548 -3.46 5.18 18.48
CA ARG A 548 -3.72 5.40 19.92
C ARG A 548 -2.55 4.99 20.79
N SER A 549 -1.72 4.06 20.34
CA SER A 549 -0.59 3.54 21.12
C SER A 549 0.47 4.61 21.37
N PRO A 550 0.99 4.75 22.60
CA PRO A 550 2.15 5.61 22.89
C PRO A 550 3.38 5.23 22.06
N THR A 551 3.55 3.95 21.74
CA THR A 551 4.62 3.43 20.90
C THR A 551 4.54 3.98 19.47
N ALA A 552 3.35 4.21 18.94
CA ALA A 552 3.16 4.76 17.59
C ALA A 552 3.76 6.16 17.45
N LEU A 553 3.65 7.00 18.47
CA LEU A 553 4.26 8.34 18.45
C LEU A 553 5.77 8.25 18.26
N LYS A 554 6.45 7.42 19.06
CA LYS A 554 7.90 7.21 18.95
C LYS A 554 8.31 6.52 17.64
N LEU A 555 7.54 5.53 17.19
CA LEU A 555 7.77 4.86 15.91
C LEU A 555 7.66 5.85 14.75
N CYS A 556 6.64 6.71 14.77
CA CYS A 556 6.46 7.73 13.75
C CYS A 556 7.55 8.80 13.83
N GLU A 557 7.99 9.21 15.02
CA GLU A 557 9.12 10.11 15.18
C GLU A 557 10.38 9.52 14.53
N ALA A 558 10.75 8.29 14.85
CA ALA A 558 11.89 7.62 14.26
C ALA A 558 11.78 7.50 12.72
N THR A 559 10.61 7.10 12.21
CA THR A 559 10.37 6.86 10.78
C THR A 559 10.28 8.19 9.99
N LEU A 560 9.57 9.19 10.51
CA LEU A 560 9.29 10.43 9.79
C LEU A 560 10.45 11.43 9.82
N THR A 561 11.32 11.38 10.84
CA THR A 561 12.48 12.26 10.98
C THR A 561 13.79 11.62 10.56
N GLY A 562 13.83 10.31 10.36
CA GLY A 562 15.00 9.55 9.96
C GLY A 562 15.58 9.96 8.60
N PRO A 563 16.83 9.53 8.28
CA PRO A 563 17.47 9.82 7.00
C PRO A 563 16.87 9.01 5.86
N ALA A 564 17.19 9.40 4.62
CA ALA A 564 16.95 8.55 3.46
C ALA A 564 17.81 7.28 3.58
N ALA A 565 17.26 6.12 3.23
CA ALA A 565 18.04 4.90 3.12
C ALA A 565 18.90 4.94 1.84
N GLU A 566 20.19 4.64 1.99
CA GLU A 566 21.15 4.57 0.89
C GLU A 566 21.22 3.13 0.37
N ASP A 567 21.18 2.95 -0.94
CA ASP A 567 21.18 1.64 -1.61
C ASP A 567 22.32 1.47 -2.61
N THR A 568 23.51 1.94 -2.25
CA THR A 568 24.70 1.98 -3.14
C THR A 568 25.08 0.60 -3.70
N ARG A 569 25.13 -0.43 -2.85
CA ARG A 569 25.42 -1.82 -3.27
C ARG A 569 24.27 -2.38 -4.10
N THR A 570 23.05 -2.15 -3.68
CA THR A 570 21.85 -2.55 -4.42
C THR A 570 21.82 -1.92 -5.82
N ALA A 571 22.14 -0.62 -5.93
CA ALA A 571 22.20 0.08 -7.21
C ALA A 571 23.29 -0.49 -8.12
N ALA A 572 24.48 -0.77 -7.57
CA ALA A 572 25.59 -1.40 -8.32
C ALA A 572 25.19 -2.80 -8.85
N LEU A 573 24.52 -3.62 -8.04
CA LEU A 573 24.01 -4.93 -8.47
C LEU A 573 22.96 -4.78 -9.59
N VAL A 574 22.03 -3.86 -9.45
CA VAL A 574 20.99 -3.57 -10.45
C VAL A 574 21.61 -3.17 -11.79
N ASP A 575 22.62 -2.30 -11.75
CA ASP A 575 23.35 -1.86 -12.96
C ASP A 575 24.14 -3.02 -13.59
N ALA A 576 24.88 -3.77 -12.80
CA ALA A 576 25.67 -4.93 -13.28
C ALA A 576 24.81 -6.00 -13.96
N LEU A 577 23.58 -6.19 -13.52
CA LEU A 577 22.63 -7.17 -14.08
C LEU A 577 21.73 -6.57 -15.17
N GLY A 578 21.88 -5.29 -15.53
CA GLY A 578 21.03 -4.61 -16.50
C GLY A 578 19.56 -4.58 -16.11
N LEU A 579 19.27 -4.61 -14.81
CA LEU A 579 17.91 -4.48 -14.30
C LEU A 579 17.44 -3.02 -14.39
N PRO A 580 16.12 -2.76 -14.42
CA PRO A 580 15.63 -1.40 -14.39
C PRO A 580 16.13 -0.66 -13.14
N PRO A 581 16.65 0.57 -13.29
CA PRO A 581 17.17 1.34 -12.17
C PRO A 581 16.06 1.64 -11.14
N ALA A 582 16.48 2.05 -9.94
CA ALA A 582 15.53 2.49 -8.92
C ALA A 582 14.75 3.69 -9.41
N THR A 583 13.45 3.61 -9.32
CA THR A 583 12.55 4.74 -9.54
C THR A 583 11.82 5.05 -8.24
N ARG A 584 11.49 6.33 -8.06
CA ARG A 584 10.60 6.72 -6.99
C ARG A 584 9.24 6.04 -7.20
N TYR A 585 8.52 5.79 -6.10
CA TYR A 585 7.12 5.37 -6.17
C TYR A 585 6.29 6.55 -6.69
N ASP A 586 6.23 6.68 -8.01
CA ASP A 586 5.76 7.86 -8.72
C ASP A 586 4.23 8.05 -8.68
N SER A 587 3.77 9.18 -9.20
CA SER A 587 2.36 9.53 -9.26
C SER A 587 1.49 8.48 -9.96
N ARG A 588 2.01 7.80 -10.98
CA ARG A 588 1.27 6.77 -11.72
C ARG A 588 1.06 5.50 -10.89
N ALA A 589 2.11 5.04 -10.23
CA ALA A 589 2.06 3.89 -9.34
C ALA A 589 1.16 4.19 -8.13
N GLN A 590 1.30 5.37 -7.52
CA GLN A 590 0.44 5.84 -6.45
C GLN A 590 -1.03 5.89 -6.86
N LEU A 591 -1.33 6.46 -8.02
CA LEU A 591 -2.70 6.58 -8.51
C LEU A 591 -3.37 5.21 -8.67
N ARG A 592 -2.65 4.21 -9.23
CA ARG A 592 -3.18 2.83 -9.33
C ARG A 592 -3.48 2.21 -7.98
N THR A 593 -2.63 2.46 -6.99
CA THR A 593 -2.89 2.01 -5.62
C THR A 593 -4.11 2.72 -5.04
N TYR A 594 -4.26 4.04 -5.23
CA TYR A 594 -5.46 4.76 -4.79
C TYR A 594 -6.73 4.29 -5.50
N GLN A 595 -6.65 3.94 -6.78
CA GLN A 595 -7.76 3.35 -7.52
C GLN A 595 -8.19 2.00 -6.93
N LYS A 596 -7.22 1.14 -6.61
CA LYS A 596 -7.51 -0.14 -5.97
C LYS A 596 -8.08 0.06 -4.57
N LEU A 597 -7.49 0.95 -3.76
CA LEU A 597 -8.00 1.30 -2.44
C LEU A 597 -9.42 1.88 -2.51
N ALA A 598 -9.71 2.72 -3.51
CA ALA A 598 -11.05 3.27 -3.71
C ALA A 598 -12.06 2.19 -4.14
N ALA A 599 -11.66 1.25 -5.01
CA ALA A 599 -12.47 0.11 -5.39
C ALA A 599 -12.79 -0.81 -4.19
N ASP A 600 -11.88 -0.87 -3.21
CA ASP A 600 -12.05 -1.61 -1.96
C ASP A 600 -12.75 -0.76 -0.85
N GLY A 601 -13.17 0.48 -1.14
CA GLY A 601 -13.83 1.37 -0.18
C GLY A 601 -12.89 2.06 0.81
N LEU A 602 -11.57 1.94 0.63
CA LEU A 602 -10.56 2.43 1.59
C LEU A 602 -10.01 3.82 1.27
N ALA A 603 -10.19 4.31 0.06
CA ALA A 603 -9.85 5.67 -0.34
C ALA A 603 -10.99 6.32 -1.13
N ARG A 604 -10.89 7.63 -1.36
CA ARG A 604 -11.84 8.38 -2.20
C ARG A 604 -11.08 9.01 -3.35
N LEU A 605 -11.45 8.66 -4.57
CA LEU A 605 -10.96 9.36 -5.75
C LEU A 605 -11.69 10.69 -5.92
N PRO A 606 -11.10 11.66 -6.64
CA PRO A 606 -11.80 12.89 -6.98
C PRO A 606 -13.09 12.60 -7.76
N HIS A 607 -14.15 13.28 -7.39
CA HIS A 607 -15.49 13.14 -7.96
C HIS A 607 -15.97 14.48 -8.53
N ARG A 608 -16.99 14.47 -9.41
CA ARG A 608 -17.60 15.69 -10.00
C ARG A 608 -18.10 16.72 -8.99
N ASP A 609 -18.48 16.27 -7.78
CA ASP A 609 -18.94 17.16 -6.72
C ASP A 609 -17.79 17.83 -5.95
N ASP A 610 -16.56 17.36 -6.19
CA ASP A 610 -15.37 18.00 -5.64
C ASP A 610 -15.02 19.28 -6.43
N ARG A 611 -14.18 20.12 -5.83
CA ARG A 611 -13.65 21.27 -6.52
C ARG A 611 -12.84 20.81 -7.76
N PRO A 612 -13.17 21.36 -8.98
CA PRO A 612 -12.52 20.89 -10.18
C PRO A 612 -11.01 21.16 -10.19
N TYR A 613 -10.25 20.19 -10.68
CA TYR A 613 -8.81 20.33 -10.91
C TYR A 613 -8.51 21.33 -12.03
N LEU A 614 -9.28 21.25 -13.12
CA LEU A 614 -9.18 22.13 -14.28
C LEU A 614 -10.58 22.36 -14.87
N TRP A 615 -10.88 23.59 -15.29
CA TRP A 615 -12.13 23.93 -15.97
C TRP A 615 -11.97 25.07 -16.96
N PHE A 616 -12.86 25.13 -17.92
CA PHE A 616 -13.00 26.22 -18.89
C PHE A 616 -14.44 26.34 -19.35
N THR A 617 -14.77 27.43 -20.03
CA THR A 617 -16.11 27.71 -20.57
C THR A 617 -16.18 27.41 -22.06
N GLU A 618 -17.36 26.98 -22.53
CA GLU A 618 -17.70 26.84 -23.94
C GLU A 618 -19.04 27.50 -24.18
N THR A 619 -19.05 28.50 -25.03
CA THR A 619 -20.27 29.15 -25.51
C THR A 619 -20.53 28.74 -26.94
N THR A 620 -21.75 28.32 -27.27
CA THR A 620 -22.16 27.97 -28.64
C THR A 620 -23.37 28.72 -29.05
N GLU A 621 -23.48 29.02 -30.34
CA GLU A 621 -24.62 29.69 -30.93
C GLU A 621 -25.03 28.99 -32.23
N GLY A 622 -26.33 28.90 -32.52
CA GLY A 622 -26.86 28.29 -33.74
C GLY A 622 -28.34 28.21 -33.78
N SER A 623 -28.87 27.24 -34.53
CA SER A 623 -30.29 27.07 -34.70
C SER A 623 -30.74 25.62 -34.57
N VAL A 624 -31.92 25.41 -33.98
CA VAL A 624 -32.60 24.15 -33.77
C VAL A 624 -34.05 24.26 -34.23
N GLY A 625 -34.60 23.17 -34.74
CA GLY A 625 -35.99 23.08 -35.14
C GLY A 625 -36.56 21.66 -34.97
N PRO A 626 -37.84 21.44 -35.21
CA PRO A 626 -38.46 20.10 -35.18
C PRO A 626 -37.72 19.15 -36.15
N VAL A 627 -37.56 17.90 -35.75
CA VAL A 627 -36.92 16.87 -36.57
C VAL A 627 -37.66 16.75 -37.92
N GLY A 628 -36.92 16.82 -39.04
CA GLY A 628 -37.48 16.77 -40.39
C GLY A 628 -37.91 18.13 -40.95
N ALA A 629 -37.82 19.20 -40.18
CA ALA A 629 -38.04 20.59 -40.62
C ALA A 629 -36.74 21.41 -40.62
N PRO A 630 -36.69 22.56 -41.33
CA PRO A 630 -35.55 23.46 -41.28
C PRO A 630 -35.33 24.00 -39.86
N ALA A 631 -34.09 23.95 -39.40
CA ALA A 631 -33.71 24.49 -38.10
C ALA A 631 -33.69 26.04 -38.18
N SER A 632 -34.71 26.70 -37.61
CA SER A 632 -34.87 28.16 -37.67
C SER A 632 -34.96 28.83 -36.29
N GLY A 633 -35.18 28.05 -35.21
CA GLY A 633 -35.22 28.59 -33.88
C GLY A 633 -33.81 28.81 -33.29
N PRO A 634 -33.54 29.98 -32.69
CA PRO A 634 -32.21 30.22 -32.07
C PRO A 634 -31.95 29.21 -30.94
N CYS A 635 -30.72 28.77 -30.85
CA CYS A 635 -30.24 27.92 -29.77
C CYS A 635 -28.82 28.31 -29.36
N SER A 636 -28.62 28.55 -28.07
CA SER A 636 -27.28 28.83 -27.50
C SER A 636 -27.04 28.00 -26.26
N MET A 637 -25.78 27.67 -26.00
CA MET A 637 -25.38 26.97 -24.79
C MET A 637 -24.25 27.74 -24.14
N ALA A 638 -24.33 27.92 -22.83
CA ALA A 638 -23.28 28.48 -22.00
C ALA A 638 -22.85 27.39 -21.00
N LEU A 639 -21.82 26.65 -21.35
CA LEU A 639 -21.37 25.46 -20.64
C LEU A 639 -20.04 25.71 -19.93
N THR A 640 -19.87 25.09 -18.76
CA THR A 640 -18.61 24.95 -18.07
C THR A 640 -18.20 23.48 -18.13
N LEU A 641 -17.08 23.22 -18.74
CA LEU A 641 -16.46 21.91 -18.84
C LEU A 641 -15.41 21.79 -17.75
N SER A 642 -15.46 20.74 -16.95
CA SER A 642 -14.61 20.58 -15.79
C SER A 642 -14.08 19.16 -15.62
N LEU A 643 -12.92 19.04 -14.99
CA LEU A 643 -12.26 17.79 -14.66
C LEU A 643 -11.98 17.76 -13.16
N ALA A 644 -12.41 16.71 -12.48
CA ALA A 644 -12.05 16.47 -11.08
C ALA A 644 -10.58 16.03 -10.96
N SER A 645 -10.03 15.35 -11.98
CA SER A 645 -8.63 14.95 -12.04
C SER A 645 -8.18 14.70 -13.50
N MET A 646 -6.87 14.67 -13.72
CA MET A 646 -6.32 14.25 -15.02
C MET A 646 -6.58 12.76 -15.31
N TYR A 647 -6.78 11.95 -14.27
CA TYR A 647 -7.17 10.55 -14.40
C TYR A 647 -8.50 10.39 -15.15
N GLN A 648 -9.52 11.16 -14.75
CA GLN A 648 -10.82 11.19 -15.41
C GLN A 648 -10.68 11.44 -16.91
N LEU A 649 -9.76 12.32 -17.30
CA LEU A 649 -9.50 12.64 -18.70
C LEU A 649 -8.81 11.49 -19.44
N VAL A 650 -7.74 10.94 -18.85
CA VAL A 650 -6.87 9.98 -19.55
C VAL A 650 -7.50 8.59 -19.63
N GLU A 651 -8.12 8.13 -18.55
CA GLU A 651 -8.67 6.77 -18.46
C GLU A 651 -10.14 6.71 -18.86
N GLU A 652 -10.97 7.63 -18.34
CA GLU A 652 -12.39 7.66 -18.65
C GLU A 652 -12.71 8.42 -19.94
N ARG A 653 -11.77 9.29 -20.40
CA ARG A 653 -11.94 10.19 -21.52
C ARG A 653 -13.21 11.05 -21.39
N ARG A 654 -13.57 11.38 -20.17
CA ARG A 654 -14.81 12.03 -19.78
C ARG A 654 -14.52 13.40 -19.14
N ILE A 655 -15.37 14.36 -19.47
CA ILE A 655 -15.35 15.73 -18.94
C ILE A 655 -16.73 15.99 -18.37
N ASP A 656 -16.82 16.51 -17.15
CA ASP A 656 -18.08 16.92 -16.53
C ASP A 656 -18.56 18.24 -17.12
N VAL A 657 -19.87 18.39 -17.29
CA VAL A 657 -20.51 19.58 -17.86
C VAL A 657 -21.58 20.11 -16.93
N THR A 658 -21.52 21.41 -16.68
CA THR A 658 -22.58 22.19 -16.04
C THR A 658 -22.89 23.42 -16.90
N GLY A 659 -23.98 24.11 -16.62
CA GLY A 659 -24.34 25.34 -17.33
C GLY A 659 -25.80 25.36 -17.77
N GLU A 660 -26.07 26.12 -18.85
CA GLU A 660 -27.42 26.38 -19.31
C GLU A 660 -27.53 26.27 -20.85
N VAL A 661 -28.70 25.84 -21.31
CA VAL A 661 -29.09 25.78 -22.72
C VAL A 661 -30.30 26.69 -22.91
N THR A 662 -30.17 27.70 -23.78
CA THR A 662 -31.28 28.58 -24.17
C THR A 662 -31.76 28.18 -25.57
N CYS A 663 -32.93 27.58 -25.64
CA CYS A 663 -33.55 27.12 -26.89
C CYS A 663 -35.07 27.37 -26.86
N PRO A 664 -35.53 28.55 -27.28
CA PRO A 664 -36.96 28.91 -27.20
C PRO A 664 -37.89 27.97 -28.02
N ALA A 665 -37.35 27.25 -29.01
CA ALA A 665 -38.09 26.22 -29.73
C ALA A 665 -38.45 25.01 -28.84
N VAL A 666 -37.65 24.75 -27.78
CA VAL A 666 -37.83 23.65 -26.85
C VAL A 666 -38.60 24.11 -25.60
N HIS A 667 -38.12 25.21 -24.99
CA HIS A 667 -38.73 25.84 -23.82
C HIS A 667 -38.45 27.34 -23.79
N PRO A 668 -39.40 28.22 -23.45
CA PRO A 668 -39.24 29.67 -23.47
C PRO A 668 -38.19 30.20 -22.49
N GLY A 669 -37.96 29.53 -21.35
CA GLY A 669 -36.91 29.84 -20.40
C GLY A 669 -35.65 29.02 -20.60
N PRO A 670 -34.56 29.36 -19.89
CA PRO A 670 -33.32 28.58 -19.92
C PRO A 670 -33.52 27.18 -19.33
N LEU A 671 -32.83 26.22 -19.89
CA LEU A 671 -32.74 24.83 -19.44
C LEU A 671 -31.41 24.63 -18.68
N THR A 672 -31.47 24.31 -17.40
CA THR A 672 -30.25 24.06 -16.59
C THR A 672 -29.74 22.65 -16.79
N VAL A 673 -28.43 22.48 -16.93
CA VAL A 673 -27.78 21.16 -16.99
C VAL A 673 -27.80 20.54 -15.60
N ALA A 674 -28.70 19.58 -15.37
CA ALA A 674 -28.77 18.81 -14.11
C ALA A 674 -27.64 17.77 -14.02
N HIS A 675 -27.31 17.13 -15.16
CA HIS A 675 -26.21 16.20 -15.31
C HIS A 675 -25.65 16.28 -16.73
N GLY A 676 -24.34 16.41 -16.85
CA GLY A 676 -23.72 16.53 -18.18
C GLY A 676 -22.38 15.87 -18.27
N ASP A 677 -22.14 15.18 -19.39
CA ASP A 677 -20.88 14.54 -19.72
C ASP A 677 -20.47 14.84 -21.15
N VAL A 678 -19.16 14.99 -21.38
CA VAL A 678 -18.54 14.97 -22.70
C VAL A 678 -17.52 13.85 -22.76
N TRP A 679 -17.66 12.96 -23.70
CA TRP A 679 -16.66 11.93 -24.01
C TRP A 679 -15.79 12.36 -25.19
N VAL A 680 -14.47 12.18 -25.03
CA VAL A 680 -13.47 12.43 -26.06
C VAL A 680 -13.24 11.14 -26.84
N ARG A 681 -13.48 11.14 -28.13
CA ARG A 681 -13.36 9.96 -29.02
C ARG A 681 -14.10 8.72 -28.51
N PRO A 682 -15.44 8.77 -28.34
CA PRO A 682 -16.22 7.71 -27.70
C PRO A 682 -16.22 6.36 -28.46
N ASP A 683 -15.88 6.37 -29.76
CA ASP A 683 -15.98 5.20 -30.67
C ASP A 683 -14.62 4.61 -31.02
N GLU A 684 -13.61 4.73 -30.14
CA GLU A 684 -12.27 4.20 -30.39
C GLU A 684 -12.32 2.67 -30.54
N GLY A 685 -11.84 2.18 -31.67
CA GLY A 685 -11.75 0.73 -31.93
C GLY A 685 -12.84 0.11 -32.80
N ILE A 686 -13.93 0.82 -33.11
CA ILE A 686 -14.99 0.31 -34.00
C ILE A 686 -14.76 0.86 -35.42
N PRO A 687 -14.39 0.01 -36.41
CA PRO A 687 -14.31 0.45 -37.80
C PRO A 687 -15.73 0.68 -38.35
N HIS A 688 -16.15 1.90 -38.57
CA HIS A 688 -17.38 2.19 -39.27
C HIS A 688 -17.19 1.93 -40.79
N ARG A 689 -17.88 0.93 -41.33
CA ARG A 689 -17.81 0.52 -42.76
C ARG A 689 -18.32 1.56 -43.76
N HIS A 690 -19.13 2.54 -43.34
CA HIS A 690 -19.74 3.50 -44.24
C HIS A 690 -19.67 4.91 -43.66
N GLY A 691 -18.82 5.73 -44.24
CA GLY A 691 -18.77 7.18 -44.03
C GLY A 691 -17.57 7.62 -43.22
N LEU A 692 -16.88 8.58 -43.79
CA LEU A 692 -15.70 9.24 -43.33
C LEU A 692 -15.95 10.19 -42.13
N ARG A 693 -16.97 9.89 -41.31
CA ARG A 693 -17.29 10.68 -40.10
C ARG A 693 -16.80 9.98 -38.85
N HIS A 694 -15.82 10.57 -38.19
CA HIS A 694 -15.41 10.11 -36.86
C HIS A 694 -15.96 11.05 -35.78
N ARG A 695 -16.57 10.53 -34.73
CA ARG A 695 -16.99 11.33 -33.59
C ARG A 695 -15.75 11.75 -32.82
N LEU A 696 -15.49 13.07 -32.75
CA LEU A 696 -14.43 13.67 -31.96
C LEU A 696 -14.88 13.83 -30.50
N LEU A 697 -16.08 14.39 -30.32
CA LEU A 697 -16.68 14.60 -29.01
C LEU A 697 -18.15 14.18 -29.07
N ARG A 698 -18.62 13.62 -27.96
CA ARG A 698 -20.03 13.31 -27.69
C ARG A 698 -20.45 14.00 -26.42
N TYR A 699 -21.45 14.85 -26.51
CA TYR A 699 -22.10 15.51 -25.39
C TYR A 699 -23.37 14.74 -25.04
N ARG A 700 -23.61 14.55 -23.74
CA ARG A 700 -24.89 14.05 -23.24
C ARG A 700 -25.26 14.87 -22.03
N LEU A 701 -26.35 15.65 -22.17
CA LEU A 701 -26.81 16.54 -21.12
C LEU A 701 -28.20 16.13 -20.71
N GLU A 702 -28.44 16.03 -19.43
CA GLU A 702 -29.76 15.96 -18.83
C GLU A 702 -30.13 17.37 -18.41
N LEU A 703 -31.19 17.91 -18.98
CA LEU A 703 -31.60 19.29 -18.82
C LEU A 703 -32.87 19.37 -17.98
N ARG A 704 -33.01 20.42 -17.21
CA ARG A 704 -34.21 20.70 -16.41
C ARG A 704 -34.70 22.11 -16.70
N ASP A 705 -36.00 22.24 -16.97
CA ASP A 705 -36.66 23.53 -17.13
C ASP A 705 -37.11 24.09 -15.76
N ALA A 706 -37.56 25.35 -15.75
CA ALA A 706 -37.99 26.02 -14.52
C ALA A 706 -39.27 25.41 -13.89
N ASP A 707 -40.05 24.69 -14.68
CA ASP A 707 -41.27 24.01 -14.24
C ASP A 707 -40.99 22.58 -13.71
N GLY A 708 -39.70 22.15 -13.67
CA GLY A 708 -39.30 20.82 -13.23
C GLY A 708 -39.36 19.74 -14.28
N GLY A 709 -39.69 20.08 -15.51
CA GLY A 709 -39.69 19.19 -16.65
C GLY A 709 -38.25 18.81 -17.03
N THR A 710 -38.05 17.56 -17.46
CA THR A 710 -36.77 17.02 -17.86
C THR A 710 -36.66 16.82 -19.35
N TRP A 711 -35.46 17.10 -19.88
CA TRP A 711 -35.12 16.94 -21.30
C TRP A 711 -33.76 16.27 -21.41
N TRP A 712 -33.47 15.59 -22.50
CA TRP A 712 -32.12 15.18 -22.86
C TRP A 712 -31.62 15.95 -24.09
N LEU A 713 -30.32 16.24 -24.11
CA LEU A 713 -29.61 16.74 -25.27
C LEU A 713 -28.45 15.82 -25.57
N GLU A 714 -28.39 15.30 -26.79
CA GLU A 714 -27.22 14.61 -27.31
C GLU A 714 -26.59 15.43 -28.43
N GLY A 715 -25.27 15.65 -28.29
CA GLY A 715 -24.50 16.49 -29.21
C GLY A 715 -23.27 15.78 -29.73
N HIS A 716 -22.91 15.99 -30.98
CA HIS A 716 -21.73 15.36 -31.59
C HIS A 716 -20.89 16.37 -32.38
N LYS A 717 -19.56 16.42 -32.09
CA LYS A 717 -18.58 17.04 -32.98
C LYS A 717 -17.96 15.94 -33.84
N TYR A 718 -17.96 16.12 -35.18
CA TYR A 718 -17.47 15.12 -36.12
C TYR A 718 -16.23 15.60 -36.85
N ALA A 719 -15.25 14.71 -37.10
CA ALA A 719 -14.21 14.92 -38.08
C ALA A 719 -14.66 14.35 -39.43
N ARG A 720 -14.55 15.15 -40.49
CA ARG A 720 -14.68 14.72 -41.89
C ARG A 720 -13.34 14.93 -42.57
N ALA A 721 -12.81 13.92 -43.24
CA ALA A 721 -11.58 14.08 -44.01
C ALA A 721 -11.71 15.19 -45.07
N ARG A 722 -10.73 16.08 -45.10
CA ARG A 722 -10.39 16.99 -46.20
C ARG A 722 -11.06 18.35 -46.34
N ARG A 723 -12.01 18.82 -45.56
CA ARG A 723 -12.54 20.19 -45.69
C ARG A 723 -12.79 20.83 -44.33
N ASP A 724 -12.31 22.07 -44.19
CA ASP A 724 -12.59 23.00 -43.08
C ASP A 724 -12.53 22.37 -41.68
N VAL A 725 -11.37 21.80 -41.33
CA VAL A 725 -11.11 21.19 -40.04
C VAL A 725 -11.41 22.15 -38.89
N TRP A 726 -11.09 23.43 -39.07
CA TRP A 726 -11.31 24.46 -38.08
C TRP A 726 -12.79 24.67 -37.75
N ARG A 727 -13.68 24.67 -38.75
CA ARG A 727 -15.12 24.77 -38.53
C ARG A 727 -15.67 23.47 -37.89
N GLN A 728 -15.20 22.32 -38.34
CA GLN A 728 -15.68 21.01 -37.85
C GLN A 728 -15.41 20.80 -36.37
N THR A 729 -14.25 21.22 -35.87
CA THR A 729 -13.91 21.07 -34.42
C THR A 729 -14.77 21.96 -33.53
N ARG A 730 -15.39 23.00 -34.11
CA ARG A 730 -16.24 23.97 -33.41
C ARG A 730 -17.74 23.71 -33.58
N THR A 731 -18.17 22.94 -34.60
CA THR A 731 -19.56 22.67 -34.90
C THR A 731 -20.06 21.45 -34.13
N LEU A 732 -21.17 21.60 -33.40
CA LEU A 732 -21.86 20.56 -32.66
C LEU A 732 -23.24 20.34 -33.30
N THR A 733 -23.48 19.13 -33.81
CA THR A 733 -24.83 18.68 -34.23
C THR A 733 -25.56 18.25 -32.97
N VAL A 734 -26.73 18.78 -32.69
CA VAL A 734 -27.51 18.52 -31.48
C VAL A 734 -28.87 17.90 -31.78
N GLU A 735 -29.29 17.00 -30.90
CA GLU A 735 -30.64 16.41 -30.88
C GLU A 735 -31.19 16.60 -29.47
N ILE A 736 -32.45 16.95 -29.33
CA ILE A 736 -33.09 17.23 -28.05
C ILE A 736 -34.45 16.51 -28.00
N GLY A 737 -34.75 15.86 -26.88
CA GLY A 737 -36.02 15.15 -26.67
C GLY A 737 -36.44 15.01 -25.21
N ARG A 738 -37.56 14.39 -24.96
CA ARG A 738 -38.01 13.99 -23.63
C ARG A 738 -37.43 12.64 -23.22
N PRO A 739 -37.23 12.38 -21.93
CA PRO A 739 -36.76 11.08 -21.46
C PRO A 739 -37.64 9.93 -21.96
N GLY A 740 -37.01 8.92 -22.57
CA GLY A 740 -37.72 7.76 -23.15
C GLY A 740 -38.36 8.00 -24.51
N GLU A 741 -38.32 9.20 -25.08
CA GLU A 741 -38.85 9.55 -26.38
C GLU A 741 -37.71 9.78 -27.40
N PRO A 742 -37.97 9.60 -28.70
CA PRO A 742 -37.01 9.97 -29.74
C PRO A 742 -36.79 11.50 -29.79
N ALA A 743 -35.75 11.92 -30.48
CA ALA A 743 -35.46 13.35 -30.64
C ALA A 743 -36.66 14.07 -31.28
N ALA A 744 -37.14 15.11 -30.63
CA ALA A 744 -38.19 15.97 -31.11
C ALA A 744 -37.63 17.17 -31.90
N PHE A 745 -36.43 17.62 -31.56
CA PHE A 745 -35.74 18.76 -32.14
C PHE A 745 -34.32 18.35 -32.53
N ALA A 746 -33.80 18.95 -33.60
CA ALA A 746 -32.45 18.77 -34.09
C ALA A 746 -31.92 20.06 -34.73
N GLY A 747 -30.59 20.20 -34.73
CA GLY A 747 -29.94 21.36 -35.32
C GLY A 747 -28.43 21.38 -35.22
N GLU A 748 -27.84 22.51 -35.49
CA GLU A 748 -26.37 22.75 -35.35
C GLU A 748 -26.12 24.01 -34.54
N VAL A 749 -25.16 23.91 -33.60
CA VAL A 749 -24.61 25.05 -32.89
C VAL A 749 -23.09 25.07 -33.09
N VAL A 750 -22.52 26.27 -33.11
CA VAL A 750 -21.10 26.51 -33.41
C VAL A 750 -20.48 27.32 -32.29
N VAL A 751 -19.31 26.96 -31.84
CA VAL A 751 -18.47 27.81 -30.99
C VAL A 751 -17.93 28.94 -31.88
N PRO A 752 -18.23 30.23 -31.62
CA PRO A 752 -17.69 31.33 -32.38
C PRO A 752 -16.15 31.32 -32.37
N ALA A 753 -15.53 31.79 -33.48
CA ALA A 753 -14.06 31.64 -33.61
C ALA A 753 -13.30 32.54 -32.63
N ASP A 754 -13.84 33.69 -32.30
CA ASP A 754 -13.29 34.68 -31.38
C ASP A 754 -13.39 34.22 -29.91
N THR A 755 -14.46 33.50 -29.55
CA THR A 755 -14.62 32.95 -28.19
C THR A 755 -13.83 31.68 -27.99
N TYR A 756 -13.58 30.90 -29.05
CA TYR A 756 -12.89 29.61 -28.94
C TYR A 756 -11.50 29.71 -28.29
N VAL A 757 -10.66 30.64 -28.81
CA VAL A 757 -9.31 30.85 -28.27
C VAL A 757 -9.37 31.44 -26.85
N ARG A 758 -10.21 32.49 -26.69
CA ARG A 758 -10.36 33.19 -25.42
C ARG A 758 -10.87 32.28 -24.30
N ASP A 759 -11.87 31.47 -24.57
CA ASP A 759 -12.57 30.70 -23.51
C ASP A 759 -11.99 29.29 -23.32
N GLN A 760 -11.57 28.63 -24.39
CA GLN A 760 -11.09 27.25 -24.34
C GLN A 760 -9.56 27.08 -24.29
N ILE A 761 -8.80 28.15 -24.53
CA ILE A 761 -7.33 28.11 -24.41
C ILE A 761 -6.86 29.08 -23.33
N ASP A 762 -7.12 30.36 -23.49
CA ASP A 762 -6.69 31.40 -22.53
C ASP A 762 -7.51 31.32 -21.23
N GLY A 763 -8.80 31.00 -21.35
CA GLY A 763 -9.78 30.88 -20.29
C GLY A 763 -9.63 29.65 -19.42
N ILE A 764 -8.71 28.70 -19.73
CA ILE A 764 -8.46 27.53 -18.90
C ILE A 764 -8.03 27.97 -17.50
N ARG A 765 -8.81 27.55 -16.52
CA ARG A 765 -8.54 27.77 -15.10
C ARG A 765 -8.13 26.46 -14.45
N VAL A 766 -7.26 26.55 -13.46
CA VAL A 766 -6.73 25.42 -12.69
C VAL A 766 -6.91 25.72 -11.21
N ASP A 767 -7.09 24.70 -10.40
CA ASP A 767 -7.28 24.83 -8.96
C ASP A 767 -6.30 25.84 -8.34
N PRO A 768 -6.81 26.88 -7.66
CA PRO A 768 -5.98 27.94 -7.09
C PRO A 768 -4.98 27.45 -6.05
N ARG A 769 -5.20 26.28 -5.44
CA ARG A 769 -4.30 25.68 -4.45
C ARG A 769 -2.98 25.20 -5.06
N LEU A 770 -2.93 24.96 -6.36
CA LEU A 770 -1.71 24.58 -7.06
C LEU A 770 -0.74 25.78 -7.19
N THR A 771 0.55 25.48 -7.19
CA THR A 771 1.62 26.46 -7.44
C THR A 771 1.56 26.97 -8.88
N GLY A 772 2.20 28.09 -9.15
CA GLY A 772 2.26 28.66 -10.51
C GLY A 772 2.91 27.73 -11.55
N ARG A 773 3.86 26.88 -11.12
CA ARG A 773 4.50 25.87 -11.97
C ARG A 773 3.54 24.73 -12.30
N GLU A 774 2.86 24.21 -11.30
CA GLU A 774 1.86 23.15 -11.45
C GLU A 774 0.66 23.59 -12.29
N LYS A 775 0.19 24.83 -12.12
CA LYS A 775 -0.87 25.39 -12.98
C LYS A 775 -0.47 25.43 -14.45
N ARG A 776 0.77 25.84 -14.73
CA ARG A 776 1.29 25.84 -16.13
C ARG A 776 1.41 24.41 -16.66
N ALA A 777 1.94 23.49 -15.86
CA ALA A 777 2.03 22.08 -16.23
C ALA A 777 0.64 21.48 -16.53
N ALA A 778 -0.35 21.70 -15.67
CA ALA A 778 -1.72 21.23 -15.88
C ALA A 778 -2.33 21.74 -17.18
N LYS A 779 -2.20 23.04 -17.46
CA LYS A 779 -2.68 23.65 -18.73
C LYS A 779 -1.99 23.05 -19.96
N LEU A 780 -0.68 22.92 -19.91
CA LEU A 780 0.10 22.35 -21.03
C LEU A 780 -0.25 20.89 -21.25
N THR A 781 -0.46 20.12 -20.20
CA THR A 781 -0.85 18.72 -20.29
C THR A 781 -2.23 18.57 -20.91
N TRP A 782 -3.20 19.36 -20.47
CA TRP A 782 -4.53 19.41 -21.07
C TRP A 782 -4.45 19.71 -22.57
N LEU A 783 -3.77 20.79 -22.94
CA LEU A 783 -3.65 21.23 -24.34
C LEU A 783 -2.92 20.20 -25.20
N ALA A 784 -1.85 19.59 -24.69
CA ALA A 784 -1.09 18.56 -25.40
C ALA A 784 -1.93 17.29 -25.58
N TRP A 785 -2.58 16.81 -24.52
CA TRP A 785 -3.42 15.62 -24.58
C TRP A 785 -4.62 15.83 -25.50
N PHE A 786 -5.36 16.93 -25.33
CA PHE A 786 -6.54 17.24 -26.14
C PHE A 786 -6.16 17.46 -27.61
N GLY A 787 -5.07 18.17 -27.85
CA GLY A 787 -4.53 18.39 -29.20
C GLY A 787 -4.11 17.09 -29.89
N LEU A 788 -3.48 16.16 -29.15
CA LEU A 788 -3.09 14.85 -29.65
C LEU A 788 -4.33 14.00 -29.98
N GLU A 789 -5.32 13.94 -29.08
CA GLU A 789 -6.55 13.18 -29.30
C GLU A 789 -7.38 13.75 -30.45
N MET A 790 -7.48 15.06 -30.57
CA MET A 790 -8.13 15.72 -31.72
C MET A 790 -7.35 15.45 -33.00
N GLY A 791 -6.02 15.55 -33.00
CA GLY A 791 -5.15 15.25 -34.13
C GLY A 791 -5.28 13.80 -34.61
N ARG A 792 -5.33 12.84 -33.70
CA ARG A 792 -5.58 11.43 -34.02
C ARG A 792 -6.95 11.22 -34.68
N GLY A 793 -7.97 11.93 -34.22
CA GLY A 793 -9.32 11.88 -34.80
C GLY A 793 -9.38 12.52 -36.23
N LEU A 794 -8.64 13.59 -36.45
CA LEU A 794 -8.62 14.33 -37.71
C LEU A 794 -7.75 13.70 -38.80
N ALA A 795 -6.65 13.05 -38.42
CA ALA A 795 -5.69 12.45 -39.37
C ALA A 795 -6.20 11.13 -39.99
N GLY A 796 -7.28 10.55 -39.47
CA GLY A 796 -7.94 9.39 -40.07
C GLY A 796 -7.13 8.09 -40.07
N PRO A 797 -7.46 7.09 -40.89
CA PRO A 797 -6.87 5.76 -40.85
C PRO A 797 -5.35 5.69 -41.13
N PHE A 798 -4.80 6.66 -41.84
CA PHE A 798 -3.36 6.71 -42.14
C PHE A 798 -2.51 7.07 -40.92
N ALA A 799 -2.99 7.92 -40.03
CA ALA A 799 -2.28 8.21 -38.78
C ALA A 799 -2.40 7.05 -37.78
N ARG A 800 -3.50 6.28 -37.84
CA ARG A 800 -3.61 5.00 -37.08
C ARG A 800 -2.57 4.02 -37.55
N ALA A 801 -2.44 3.77 -38.83
CA ALA A 801 -1.44 2.84 -39.35
C ALA A 801 -0.01 3.26 -38.99
N ALA A 802 0.28 4.57 -38.96
CA ALA A 802 1.57 5.08 -38.50
C ALA A 802 1.77 4.95 -36.98
N ALA A 803 0.74 5.19 -36.19
CA ALA A 803 0.78 4.99 -34.73
C ALA A 803 0.88 3.49 -34.37
N ASP A 804 0.10 2.63 -35.03
CA ASP A 804 0.16 1.18 -34.88
C ASP A 804 1.53 0.61 -35.33
N LEU A 805 2.16 1.20 -36.35
CA LEU A 805 3.53 0.86 -36.77
C LEU A 805 4.58 1.33 -35.76
N LEU A 806 4.36 2.42 -35.07
CA LEU A 806 5.19 2.89 -33.96
C LEU A 806 4.97 2.04 -32.69
N ASP A 807 3.75 1.59 -32.44
CA ASP A 807 3.43 0.66 -31.35
C ASP A 807 3.89 -0.78 -31.64
N LEU A 808 3.91 -1.24 -32.90
CA LEU A 808 4.48 -2.53 -33.30
C LEU A 808 6.01 -2.59 -33.13
N ARG A 809 6.70 -1.46 -33.03
CA ARG A 809 8.13 -1.40 -32.65
C ARG A 809 8.36 -1.52 -31.15
N ARG A 810 7.32 -1.44 -30.32
CA ARG A 810 7.34 -1.78 -28.90
C ARG A 810 6.82 -3.21 -28.79
N THR A 811 7.68 -4.15 -28.40
CA THR A 811 7.37 -5.56 -28.24
C THR A 811 6.04 -5.73 -27.52
N PRO A 812 5.00 -6.32 -28.12
CA PRO A 812 3.74 -6.55 -27.42
C PRO A 812 3.98 -7.56 -26.30
N ALA A 813 3.43 -7.29 -25.12
CA ALA A 813 3.27 -8.31 -24.10
C ALA A 813 2.58 -9.53 -24.74
N PRO A 814 3.02 -10.76 -24.51
CA PRO A 814 2.45 -11.93 -25.14
C PRO A 814 1.00 -12.08 -24.72
N THR A 815 0.08 -11.73 -25.60
CA THR A 815 -1.32 -12.11 -25.50
C THR A 815 -1.41 -13.61 -25.73
N GLU A 816 -1.85 -14.33 -24.72
CA GLU A 816 -2.17 -15.75 -24.81
C GLU A 816 -3.15 -15.97 -25.98
N ARG A 817 -2.69 -16.65 -27.01
CA ARG A 817 -3.57 -17.23 -28.03
C ARG A 817 -4.23 -18.44 -27.39
N HIS A 818 -5.53 -18.37 -27.18
CA HIS A 818 -6.33 -19.54 -26.93
C HIS A 818 -6.19 -20.50 -28.10
N ARG A 819 -5.70 -21.68 -27.81
CA ARG A 819 -6.02 -22.96 -28.46
C ARG A 819 -6.46 -23.96 -27.41
#